data_51a73e8849adc33eb6603113a02e252f
#
_entry.id   51a73e8849adc33eb6603113a02e252f
#
_cell.length_a   1.000
_cell.length_b   1.000
_cell.length_c   1.000
_cell.angle_alpha   90.00
_cell.angle_beta   90.00
_cell.angle_gamma   90.00
#
_symmetry.space_group_name_H-M   'P 1'
#
loop_
_entity.id
_entity.type
_entity.pdbx_description
1 polymer ?
#
loop_
_entity_poly.entity_id
_entity_poly.type
_entity_poly.pdbx_seq_one_letter_code
_entity_poly.pdbx_strand_id
1 'polypeptide(L)'
;MNNEIKNITFFGINTIKKIHKNNTIKYIFCRITFYKIKCNGNKTIYTVLGIPFCKIRIKNDVKKIYLFGIPVYKANIKIATKNVIIRTREYVLLREQQPKELLIVNTDSIGDYILCRNFFAEIKKSEKYKEYKISLLGCSKYKDFAEYLDCDIIDNFYWVRERPQSLSETDLEQERCALHNEQGLKHYYDTIIFPSANSMDKRLAHERLVSGILCNNKVIFCFGINPHRNCSDLLNYTSVCVNYNTEKFEFDLNKYFYEDLLEREITIDNPFIENEKVLFSNNYLKNKKREYIVINPCAYDKYRMWHIHNWQRLIVYIQEIEKYDIVIVCSKNEENYCKRLITEANIENVDILAGLSVKDLLATLKLAKLYIGQDSGVFHIAAALNIRCLCLSAGNAYFRFMNYPQNRKHVKILFPKGTEDWIKNNKDRFPDLVRNINCFYINSLKVGDVQKEVHNLLLLKDIIFVSKLRTVNTGDLDISAYDYFRAFFDNYVTQKFDNDDMAYLQFKKAIFILGGGGLINQNNQWNEWINQLVHKNKVIGWGIGFNQHIGKDISVNVNLDKFSLLGLRDYNCNYRYVPCVSCLKEVFHTNKKIIRKIGCIAHWEYTERLFDIPTMYNNQPFDELINFIKETEVIITNTYHIMYWSTLLGKKVILFGIFSNKFDHFKYSPILYSGNLEHDMAKAQTYPKALQECKRLNLAFFEDVKKILEQ
;
A
#
# COMPACT_ATOMS: atom_id res chain seq x y z
N MET A 1 42.44 -7.62 37.89
CA MET A 1 42.39 -8.04 36.47
C MET A 1 41.22 -9.01 36.32
N ASN A 2 40.07 -8.55 35.88
CA ASN A 2 38.88 -9.38 35.79
C ASN A 2 38.91 -10.20 34.51
N ASN A 3 38.81 -11.52 34.68
CA ASN A 3 38.56 -12.45 33.58
C ASN A 3 37.07 -12.31 33.18
N GLU A 4 36.79 -11.65 32.09
CA GLU A 4 35.43 -11.57 31.56
C GLU A 4 35.12 -12.83 30.76
N ILE A 5 34.28 -13.71 31.28
CA ILE A 5 33.78 -14.89 30.57
C ILE A 5 32.36 -14.56 30.13
N LYS A 6 32.16 -14.43 28.81
CA LYS A 6 30.82 -14.29 28.20
C LYS A 6 30.46 -15.59 27.48
N ASN A 7 29.34 -16.17 27.85
CA ASN A 7 28.78 -17.30 27.11
C ASN A 7 27.98 -16.76 25.94
N ILE A 8 28.20 -17.32 24.75
CA ILE A 8 27.41 -16.99 23.54
C ILE A 8 26.49 -18.19 23.29
N THR A 9 25.22 -17.96 23.32
CA THR A 9 24.19 -18.96 23.06
C THR A 9 23.95 -19.07 21.57
N PHE A 10 24.00 -20.28 21.05
CA PHE A 10 23.69 -20.58 19.66
C PHE A 10 22.64 -21.69 19.62
N PHE A 11 21.49 -21.50 19.01
CA PHE A 11 20.35 -22.44 19.05
C PHE A 11 19.89 -22.86 20.45
N GLY A 12 19.87 -21.94 21.41
CA GLY A 12 19.44 -22.26 22.78
C GLY A 12 20.41 -23.09 23.59
N ILE A 13 21.59 -23.46 23.07
CA ILE A 13 22.62 -24.25 23.74
C ILE A 13 23.85 -23.35 24.02
N ASN A 14 24.28 -23.26 25.26
CA ASN A 14 25.48 -22.52 25.67
C ASN A 14 26.77 -23.25 25.23
N THR A 15 27.10 -23.15 23.93
CA THR A 15 28.15 -23.96 23.31
C THR A 15 29.46 -23.23 23.08
N ILE A 16 29.47 -21.90 23.06
CA ILE A 16 30.67 -21.10 22.79
C ILE A 16 31.04 -20.28 24.02
N LYS A 17 32.24 -20.47 24.55
CA LYS A 17 32.83 -19.63 25.60
C LYS A 17 33.81 -18.64 24.98
N LYS A 18 33.55 -17.34 25.16
CA LYS A 18 34.52 -16.29 24.88
C LYS A 18 35.34 -16.01 26.16
N ILE A 19 36.62 -16.23 26.11
CA ILE A 19 37.54 -15.96 27.24
C ILE A 19 38.48 -14.84 26.85
N HIS A 20 38.54 -13.79 27.64
CA HIS A 20 39.47 -12.68 27.50
C HIS A 20 40.46 -12.74 28.66
N LYS A 21 41.73 -12.98 28.38
CA LYS A 21 42.82 -13.05 29.39
C LYS A 21 44.12 -12.50 28.76
N ASN A 22 44.76 -11.54 29.42
CA ASN A 22 46.09 -11.03 29.05
C ASN A 22 46.27 -10.80 27.53
N ASN A 23 45.55 -9.84 26.96
CA ASN A 23 45.61 -9.50 25.55
C ASN A 23 45.32 -10.67 24.57
N THR A 24 44.64 -11.70 25.04
CA THR A 24 44.24 -12.85 24.22
C THR A 24 42.73 -13.06 24.33
N ILE A 25 42.06 -13.14 23.21
CA ILE A 25 40.64 -13.52 23.09
C ILE A 25 40.61 -14.95 22.52
N LYS A 26 39.93 -15.87 23.21
CA LYS A 26 39.72 -17.24 22.75
C LYS A 26 38.25 -17.53 22.61
N TYR A 27 37.85 -18.17 21.53
CA TYR A 27 36.54 -18.75 21.34
C TYR A 27 36.67 -20.27 21.45
N ILE A 28 36.01 -20.89 22.44
CA ILE A 28 36.09 -22.29 22.73
C ILE A 28 34.73 -22.94 22.46
N PHE A 29 34.72 -23.92 21.57
CA PHE A 29 33.57 -24.74 21.26
C PHE A 29 33.86 -26.19 21.68
N CYS A 30 32.97 -26.80 22.44
CA CYS A 30 33.13 -28.17 22.91
C CYS A 30 34.53 -28.47 23.50
N ARG A 31 35.10 -27.56 24.34
CA ARG A 31 36.45 -27.60 24.93
C ARG A 31 37.63 -27.45 23.96
N ILE A 32 37.40 -27.29 22.64
CA ILE A 32 38.45 -27.07 21.65
C ILE A 32 38.52 -25.54 21.34
N THR A 33 39.73 -24.98 21.34
CA THR A 33 39.95 -23.57 20.94
C THR A 33 39.82 -23.46 19.43
N PHE A 34 38.63 -23.12 18.97
CA PHE A 34 38.31 -22.97 17.55
C PHE A 34 38.98 -21.73 16.93
N TYR A 35 38.95 -20.61 17.63
CA TYR A 35 39.50 -19.34 17.16
C TYR A 35 40.22 -18.61 18.29
N LYS A 36 41.42 -18.10 18.00
CA LYS A 36 42.24 -17.38 19.00
C LYS A 36 42.84 -16.13 18.39
N ILE A 37 42.70 -15.02 19.09
CA ILE A 37 43.39 -13.77 18.78
C ILE A 37 44.38 -13.50 19.91
N LYS A 38 45.63 -13.33 19.57
CA LYS A 38 46.69 -12.95 20.53
C LYS A 38 47.30 -11.62 20.12
N CYS A 39 47.13 -10.59 20.95
CA CYS A 39 47.75 -9.28 20.78
C CYS A 39 48.97 -9.18 21.73
N ASN A 40 50.11 -8.79 21.20
CA ASN A 40 51.31 -8.52 21.97
C ASN A 40 51.99 -7.27 21.42
N GLY A 41 51.71 -6.12 22.04
CA GLY A 41 52.16 -4.81 21.54
C GLY A 41 51.69 -4.57 20.11
N ASN A 42 52.65 -4.33 19.22
CA ASN A 42 52.41 -4.02 17.79
C ASN A 42 52.17 -5.26 16.90
N LYS A 43 51.86 -6.41 17.48
CA LYS A 43 51.68 -7.67 16.75
C LYS A 43 50.38 -8.36 17.17
N THR A 44 49.52 -8.61 16.20
CA THR A 44 48.30 -9.38 16.37
C THR A 44 48.36 -10.67 15.53
N ILE A 45 48.09 -11.81 16.14
CA ILE A 45 48.09 -13.10 15.45
C ILE A 45 46.68 -13.71 15.59
N TYR A 46 46.13 -14.10 14.47
CA TYR A 46 44.86 -14.83 14.35
C TYR A 46 45.17 -16.30 14.07
N THR A 47 44.61 -17.18 14.87
CA THR A 47 44.78 -18.65 14.72
C THR A 47 43.42 -19.30 14.64
N VAL A 48 43.26 -20.27 13.74
CA VAL A 48 42.11 -21.18 13.66
C VAL A 48 42.61 -22.59 13.89
N LEU A 49 41.96 -23.31 14.79
CA LEU A 49 42.37 -24.66 15.20
C LEU A 49 43.88 -24.78 15.52
N GLY A 50 44.48 -23.76 16.12
CA GLY A 50 45.89 -23.73 16.47
C GLY A 50 46.85 -23.28 15.36
N ILE A 51 46.40 -23.15 14.11
CA ILE A 51 47.23 -22.75 12.97
C ILE A 51 47.14 -21.22 12.75
N PRO A 52 48.27 -20.48 12.75
CA PRO A 52 48.25 -19.04 12.48
C PRO A 52 48.01 -18.79 11.01
N PHE A 53 46.81 -18.26 10.68
CA PHE A 53 46.45 -17.96 9.31
C PHE A 53 46.64 -16.46 8.92
N CYS A 54 46.51 -15.57 9.89
CA CYS A 54 46.72 -14.14 9.68
C CYS A 54 47.58 -13.53 10.78
N LYS A 55 48.57 -12.72 10.40
CA LYS A 55 49.47 -12.01 11.31
C LYS A 55 49.57 -10.57 10.90
N ILE A 56 49.24 -9.67 11.79
CA ILE A 56 49.40 -8.22 11.58
C ILE A 56 50.58 -7.75 12.43
N ARG A 57 51.52 -7.05 11.82
CA ARG A 57 52.62 -6.37 12.51
C ARG A 57 52.55 -4.88 12.24
N ILE A 58 52.68 -4.07 13.26
CA ILE A 58 52.83 -2.62 13.18
C ILE A 58 54.21 -2.26 13.72
N LYS A 59 55.05 -1.63 12.92
CA LYS A 59 56.35 -1.14 13.34
C LYS A 59 56.61 0.21 12.64
N ASN A 60 56.97 1.24 13.42
CA ASN A 60 57.22 2.60 12.93
C ASN A 60 56.07 3.09 11.99
N ASP A 61 54.86 2.99 12.46
CA ASP A 61 53.65 3.38 11.74
C ASP A 61 53.39 2.66 10.40
N VAL A 62 54.08 1.59 10.14
CA VAL A 62 53.82 0.72 8.98
C VAL A 62 53.07 -0.52 9.39
N LYS A 63 51.89 -0.74 8.82
CA LYS A 63 51.08 -1.95 8.97
C LYS A 63 51.49 -2.97 7.90
N LYS A 64 51.92 -4.15 8.33
CA LYS A 64 52.14 -5.29 7.44
C LYS A 64 51.21 -6.40 7.79
N ILE A 65 50.50 -6.95 6.81
CA ILE A 65 49.58 -8.09 6.95
C ILE A 65 50.22 -9.30 6.26
N TYR A 66 50.29 -10.41 6.97
CA TYR A 66 50.76 -11.68 6.45
C TYR A 66 49.61 -12.69 6.51
N LEU A 67 49.33 -13.39 5.43
CA LEU A 67 48.44 -14.56 5.37
C LEU A 67 49.30 -15.80 5.17
N PHE A 68 49.08 -16.80 6.03
CA PHE A 68 49.89 -18.04 6.05
C PHE A 68 51.42 -17.78 5.98
N GLY A 69 51.89 -16.70 6.61
CA GLY A 69 53.30 -16.29 6.59
C GLY A 69 53.75 -15.43 5.42
N ILE A 70 52.96 -15.28 4.39
CA ILE A 70 53.27 -14.48 3.19
C ILE A 70 52.85 -13.02 3.41
N PRO A 71 53.69 -12.02 3.15
CA PRO A 71 53.29 -10.61 3.26
C PRO A 71 52.37 -10.23 2.10
N VAL A 72 51.11 -9.88 2.38
CA VAL A 72 50.10 -9.53 1.38
C VAL A 72 49.74 -8.05 1.35
N TYR A 73 50.17 -7.29 2.38
CA TYR A 73 49.82 -5.87 2.46
C TYR A 73 50.79 -5.06 3.30
N LYS A 74 51.10 -3.85 2.83
CA LYS A 74 51.94 -2.87 3.54
C LYS A 74 51.36 -1.46 3.38
N ALA A 75 51.06 -0.76 4.47
CA ALA A 75 50.57 0.61 4.46
C ALA A 75 51.14 1.44 5.62
N ASN A 76 51.26 2.74 5.45
CA ASN A 76 51.66 3.71 6.47
C ASN A 76 50.45 4.14 7.28
N ILE A 77 50.52 4.12 8.61
CA ILE A 77 49.35 4.25 9.52
C ILE A 77 49.28 5.63 10.20
N LYS A 78 50.24 6.53 9.96
CA LYS A 78 50.38 7.76 10.76
C LYS A 78 49.13 8.60 11.01
N ILE A 79 48.00 8.34 10.31
CA ILE A 79 46.79 9.21 10.38
C ILE A 79 45.50 8.41 10.72
N ALA A 80 45.48 7.08 10.57
CA ALA A 80 44.19 6.35 10.57
C ALA A 80 43.70 5.82 11.93
N THR A 81 44.61 5.41 12.83
CA THR A 81 44.21 4.63 14.00
C THR A 81 43.62 5.45 15.15
N LYS A 82 44.12 6.65 15.43
CA LYS A 82 43.58 7.49 16.51
C LYS A 82 42.21 8.06 16.12
N ASN A 83 42.08 8.45 14.86
CA ASN A 83 40.82 8.98 14.33
C ASN A 83 39.74 7.92 14.13
N VAL A 84 40.09 6.66 13.81
CA VAL A 84 39.10 5.58 13.65
C VAL A 84 38.52 5.15 15.00
N ILE A 85 39.32 5.05 16.06
CA ILE A 85 38.81 4.66 17.40
C ILE A 85 37.95 5.79 18.00
N ILE A 86 38.36 7.05 17.83
CA ILE A 86 37.60 8.20 18.29
C ILE A 86 36.32 8.34 17.46
N ARG A 87 36.38 8.27 16.13
CA ARG A 87 35.21 8.28 15.26
C ARG A 87 34.26 7.12 15.52
N THR A 88 34.76 5.93 15.81
CA THR A 88 33.89 4.78 16.14
C THR A 88 33.18 4.97 17.48
N ARG A 89 33.83 5.54 18.50
CA ARG A 89 33.19 5.88 19.78
C ARG A 89 32.23 7.05 19.67
N GLU A 90 32.60 8.13 19.00
CA GLU A 90 31.71 9.26 18.74
C GLU A 90 30.53 8.83 17.87
N TYR A 91 30.76 7.98 16.89
CA TYR A 91 29.75 7.44 16.02
C TYR A 91 28.74 6.55 16.78
N VAL A 92 29.19 5.71 17.68
CA VAL A 92 28.32 4.88 18.54
C VAL A 92 27.52 5.77 19.50
N LEU A 93 28.15 6.78 20.15
CA LEU A 93 27.48 7.69 21.07
C LEU A 93 26.50 8.64 20.39
N LEU A 94 26.82 9.13 19.21
CA LEU A 94 25.92 9.97 18.42
C LEU A 94 24.73 9.18 17.88
N ARG A 95 24.88 7.88 17.75
CA ARG A 95 23.88 7.02 17.15
C ARG A 95 22.82 6.52 18.13
N GLU A 96 23.15 6.34 19.40
CA GLU A 96 22.16 6.05 20.45
C GLU A 96 21.09 7.15 20.58
N GLN A 97 21.34 8.32 19.98
CA GLN A 97 20.43 9.49 19.94
C GLN A 97 19.73 9.68 18.59
N GLN A 98 20.05 8.88 17.55
CA GLN A 98 19.43 9.02 16.23
C GLN A 98 18.30 8.00 16.03
N PRO A 99 17.26 8.36 15.26
CA PRO A 99 16.21 7.40 14.93
C PRO A 99 16.81 6.20 14.19
N LYS A 100 16.30 5.01 14.49
CA LYS A 100 16.67 3.76 13.81
C LYS A 100 16.28 3.82 12.34
N GLU A 101 17.02 3.14 11.48
CA GLU A 101 16.87 3.20 10.04
C GLU A 101 16.75 1.82 9.40
N LEU A 102 15.81 1.71 8.47
CA LEU A 102 15.55 0.51 7.68
C LEU A 102 15.70 0.85 6.19
N LEU A 103 16.47 0.03 5.46
CA LEU A 103 16.60 0.11 4.01
C LEU A 103 15.88 -1.06 3.34
N ILE A 104 14.93 -0.74 2.46
CA ILE A 104 14.27 -1.69 1.57
C ILE A 104 15.05 -1.70 0.25
N VAL A 105 15.52 -2.85 -0.19
CA VAL A 105 16.20 -3.03 -1.49
C VAL A 105 15.26 -3.78 -2.43
N ASN A 106 14.61 -3.03 -3.33
CA ASN A 106 13.69 -3.57 -4.33
C ASN A 106 13.97 -2.88 -5.69
N THR A 107 14.85 -3.45 -6.48
CA THR A 107 15.31 -2.87 -7.74
C THR A 107 14.64 -3.50 -8.97
N ASP A 108 13.43 -4.01 -8.82
CA ASP A 108 12.65 -4.66 -9.87
C ASP A 108 11.93 -3.65 -10.81
N SER A 109 10.92 -4.12 -11.52
CA SER A 109 10.13 -3.30 -12.45
C SER A 109 8.84 -2.76 -11.80
N ILE A 110 8.08 -1.94 -12.54
CA ILE A 110 6.83 -1.33 -12.06
C ILE A 110 5.84 -2.36 -11.53
N GLY A 111 5.66 -3.49 -12.23
CA GLY A 111 4.73 -4.54 -11.79
C GLY A 111 5.10 -5.13 -10.44
N ASP A 112 6.39 -5.47 -10.25
CA ASP A 112 6.90 -6.00 -8.97
C ASP A 112 6.70 -4.96 -7.83
N TYR A 113 6.96 -3.68 -8.10
CA TYR A 113 6.73 -2.61 -7.14
C TYR A 113 5.25 -2.52 -6.74
N ILE A 114 4.32 -2.51 -7.69
CA ILE A 114 2.87 -2.46 -7.41
C ILE A 114 2.41 -3.65 -6.57
N LEU A 115 2.98 -4.84 -6.79
CA LEU A 115 2.66 -6.05 -6.02
C LEU A 115 3.35 -6.12 -4.66
N CYS A 116 4.27 -5.19 -4.35
CA CYS A 116 5.01 -5.15 -3.08
C CYS A 116 4.64 -3.95 -2.21
N ARG A 117 4.33 -2.79 -2.80
CA ARG A 117 4.26 -1.50 -2.11
C ARG A 117 3.29 -1.44 -0.92
N ASN A 118 2.17 -2.14 -0.99
CA ASN A 118 1.16 -2.10 0.08
C ASN A 118 1.70 -2.58 1.43
N PHE A 119 2.77 -3.37 1.44
CA PHE A 119 3.41 -3.86 2.66
C PHE A 119 4.35 -2.84 3.32
N PHE A 120 4.74 -1.77 2.62
CA PHE A 120 5.58 -0.72 3.20
C PHE A 120 4.85 0.00 4.36
N ALA A 121 3.55 0.26 4.20
CA ALA A 121 2.73 0.83 5.27
C ALA A 121 2.62 -0.09 6.49
N GLU A 122 2.67 -1.42 6.30
CA GLU A 122 2.60 -2.38 7.39
C GLU A 122 3.85 -2.34 8.28
N ILE A 123 5.01 -1.92 7.73
CA ILE A 123 6.24 -1.69 8.53
C ILE A 123 5.98 -0.59 9.56
N LYS A 124 5.42 0.56 9.16
CA LYS A 124 5.10 1.69 10.06
C LYS A 124 4.03 1.35 11.10
N LYS A 125 3.13 0.41 10.81
CA LYS A 125 2.10 -0.06 11.76
C LYS A 125 2.62 -1.08 12.77
N SER A 126 3.82 -1.63 12.57
CA SER A 126 4.38 -2.66 13.45
C SER A 126 5.04 -2.07 14.68
N GLU A 127 4.86 -2.69 15.85
CA GLU A 127 5.54 -2.29 17.09
C GLU A 127 7.08 -2.35 16.95
N LYS A 128 7.58 -3.24 16.10
CA LYS A 128 9.01 -3.45 15.88
C LYS A 128 9.69 -2.35 15.10
N TYR A 129 9.00 -1.74 14.13
CA TYR A 129 9.58 -0.79 13.18
C TYR A 129 8.86 0.56 13.07
N LYS A 130 7.81 0.83 13.84
CA LYS A 130 7.03 2.09 13.77
C LYS A 130 7.87 3.36 13.91
N GLU A 131 8.94 3.29 14.72
CA GLU A 131 9.84 4.42 14.98
C GLU A 131 11.03 4.48 14.00
N TYR A 132 11.12 3.56 13.04
CA TYR A 132 12.21 3.57 12.08
C TYR A 132 11.94 4.57 10.96
N LYS A 133 13.00 5.26 10.53
CA LYS A 133 13.02 5.90 9.22
C LYS A 133 13.18 4.83 8.15
N ILE A 134 12.33 4.89 7.13
CA ILE A 134 12.31 3.90 6.05
C ILE A 134 12.92 4.54 4.79
N SER A 135 13.92 3.88 4.22
CA SER A 135 14.50 4.25 2.95
C SER A 135 14.22 3.17 1.91
N LEU A 136 13.96 3.56 0.66
CA LEU A 136 13.77 2.66 -0.47
C LEU A 136 14.91 2.84 -1.46
N LEU A 137 15.65 1.77 -1.73
CA LEU A 137 16.58 1.65 -2.84
C LEU A 137 15.89 0.90 -3.98
N GLY A 138 15.48 1.63 -5.00
CA GLY A 138 14.66 1.15 -6.11
C GLY A 138 15.30 1.33 -7.50
N CYS A 139 14.58 0.90 -8.53
CA CYS A 139 14.95 1.12 -9.93
C CYS A 139 14.23 2.37 -10.47
N SER A 140 14.94 3.20 -11.25
CA SER A 140 14.40 4.42 -11.87
C SER A 140 13.14 4.18 -12.72
N LYS A 141 12.92 2.96 -13.18
CA LYS A 141 11.74 2.58 -13.98
C LYS A 141 10.39 2.79 -13.26
N TYR A 142 10.37 2.78 -11.94
CA TYR A 142 9.16 3.06 -11.16
C TYR A 142 9.29 4.25 -10.20
N LYS A 143 10.36 5.05 -10.35
CA LYS A 143 10.66 6.21 -9.51
C LYS A 143 9.43 7.09 -9.31
N ASP A 144 8.86 7.60 -10.40
CA ASP A 144 7.75 8.56 -10.34
C ASP A 144 6.51 7.98 -9.62
N PHE A 145 6.30 6.66 -9.74
CA PHE A 145 5.22 5.97 -9.02
C PHE A 145 5.48 5.92 -7.52
N ALA A 146 6.69 5.55 -7.10
CA ALA A 146 7.02 5.40 -5.68
C ALA A 146 7.05 6.76 -4.97
N GLU A 147 7.66 7.76 -5.60
CA GLU A 147 7.69 9.13 -5.07
C GLU A 147 6.29 9.77 -4.99
N TYR A 148 5.36 9.35 -5.85
CA TYR A 148 3.98 9.81 -5.81
C TYR A 148 3.12 9.01 -4.81
N LEU A 149 3.23 7.69 -4.82
CA LEU A 149 2.32 6.82 -4.05
C LEU A 149 2.77 6.60 -2.61
N ASP A 150 4.06 6.62 -2.32
CA ASP A 150 4.61 6.19 -1.02
C ASP A 150 5.43 7.27 -0.31
N CYS A 151 5.35 8.54 -0.74
CA CYS A 151 6.08 9.67 -0.13
C CYS A 151 5.68 9.96 1.33
N ASP A 152 4.54 9.48 1.80
CA ASP A 152 4.07 9.58 3.17
C ASP A 152 4.55 8.42 4.08
N ILE A 153 5.11 7.36 3.47
CA ILE A 153 5.59 6.15 4.15
C ILE A 153 7.12 6.09 4.12
N ILE A 154 7.71 6.41 2.97
CA ILE A 154 9.14 6.31 2.71
C ILE A 154 9.79 7.67 2.97
N ASP A 155 10.73 7.70 3.92
CA ASP A 155 11.44 8.92 4.32
C ASP A 155 12.53 9.32 3.31
N ASN A 156 13.19 8.36 2.63
CA ASN A 156 14.21 8.62 1.63
C ASN A 156 14.13 7.64 0.45
N PHE A 157 14.34 8.16 -0.74
CA PHE A 157 14.38 7.38 -1.97
C PHE A 157 15.76 7.43 -2.60
N TYR A 158 16.23 6.27 -3.09
CA TYR A 158 17.48 6.10 -3.83
C TYR A 158 17.23 5.28 -5.09
N TRP A 159 17.81 5.67 -6.21
CA TRP A 159 17.48 5.12 -7.51
C TRP A 159 18.68 4.60 -8.27
N VAL A 160 18.64 3.33 -8.66
CA VAL A 160 19.56 2.80 -9.69
C VAL A 160 18.94 3.00 -11.07
N ARG A 161 19.80 3.29 -12.07
CA ARG A 161 19.33 3.54 -13.44
C ARG A 161 18.77 2.31 -14.11
N GLU A 162 19.42 1.17 -13.89
CA GLU A 162 19.02 -0.13 -14.43
C GLU A 162 19.01 -1.20 -13.33
N ARG A 163 18.36 -2.32 -13.63
CA ARG A 163 18.33 -3.46 -12.69
C ARG A 163 19.75 -4.00 -12.47
N PRO A 164 20.25 -4.13 -11.23
CA PRO A 164 21.63 -4.50 -10.93
C PRO A 164 22.10 -5.80 -11.60
N GLN A 165 21.22 -6.80 -11.73
CA GLN A 165 21.56 -8.07 -12.36
C GLN A 165 21.80 -7.99 -13.88
N SER A 166 21.46 -6.88 -14.52
CA SER A 166 21.72 -6.63 -15.94
C SER A 166 22.96 -5.79 -16.20
N LEU A 167 23.64 -5.35 -15.13
CA LEU A 167 24.81 -4.49 -15.19
C LEU A 167 26.13 -5.30 -15.17
N SER A 168 27.15 -4.80 -15.84
CA SER A 168 28.52 -5.28 -15.65
C SER A 168 29.02 -4.94 -14.24
N GLU A 169 30.14 -5.56 -13.79
CA GLU A 169 30.73 -5.23 -12.49
C GLU A 169 31.18 -3.77 -12.43
N THR A 170 31.68 -3.23 -13.54
CA THR A 170 32.14 -1.82 -13.63
C THR A 170 30.95 -0.86 -13.52
N ASP A 171 29.85 -1.16 -14.23
CA ASP A 171 28.64 -0.33 -14.19
C ASP A 171 27.98 -0.38 -12.80
N LEU A 172 27.97 -1.55 -12.16
CA LEU A 172 27.44 -1.72 -10.81
C LEU A 172 28.26 -0.93 -9.78
N GLU A 173 29.58 -0.86 -9.92
CA GLU A 173 30.44 -0.02 -9.08
C GLU A 173 30.15 1.47 -9.29
N GLN A 174 29.94 1.90 -10.54
CA GLN A 174 29.55 3.28 -10.85
C GLN A 174 28.20 3.63 -10.21
N GLU A 175 27.20 2.74 -10.32
CA GLU A 175 25.91 2.94 -9.67
C GLU A 175 26.06 3.06 -8.14
N ARG A 176 26.88 2.21 -7.52
CA ARG A 176 27.16 2.28 -6.08
C ARG A 176 27.80 3.61 -5.69
N CYS A 177 28.79 4.07 -6.44
CA CYS A 177 29.42 5.37 -6.23
C CYS A 177 28.42 6.52 -6.38
N ALA A 178 27.56 6.49 -7.39
CA ALA A 178 26.52 7.49 -7.60
C ALA A 178 25.50 7.51 -6.45
N LEU A 179 25.06 6.34 -5.96
CA LEU A 179 24.15 6.24 -4.81
C LEU A 179 24.69 6.94 -3.56
N HIS A 180 25.97 6.74 -3.25
CA HIS A 180 26.60 7.35 -2.07
C HIS A 180 26.95 8.83 -2.28
N ASN A 181 27.60 9.18 -3.40
CA ASN A 181 28.18 10.50 -3.62
C ASN A 181 27.15 11.52 -4.13
N GLU A 182 26.21 11.10 -4.98
CA GLU A 182 25.24 11.98 -5.63
C GLU A 182 23.88 11.95 -4.93
N GLN A 183 23.41 10.78 -4.47
CA GLN A 183 22.11 10.63 -3.85
C GLN A 183 22.15 10.56 -2.31
N GLY A 184 23.34 10.48 -1.70
CA GLY A 184 23.51 10.51 -0.26
C GLY A 184 23.06 9.22 0.45
N LEU A 185 23.12 8.07 -0.23
CA LEU A 185 22.83 6.76 0.42
C LEU A 185 23.78 6.56 1.60
N LYS A 186 23.23 6.27 2.77
CA LYS A 186 23.99 6.16 4.01
C LYS A 186 24.88 4.93 4.03
N HIS A 187 25.98 5.03 4.77
CA HIS A 187 26.91 3.90 4.97
C HIS A 187 26.51 2.96 6.10
N TYR A 188 25.37 3.19 6.72
CA TYR A 188 24.86 2.35 7.80
C TYR A 188 23.33 2.38 7.87
N TYR A 189 22.74 1.20 8.12
CA TYR A 189 21.34 1.01 8.47
C TYR A 189 21.21 0.02 9.64
N ASP A 190 20.19 0.15 10.49
CA ASP A 190 19.93 -0.83 11.53
C ASP A 190 19.43 -2.15 10.93
N THR A 191 18.60 -2.05 9.90
CA THR A 191 18.08 -3.21 9.17
C THR A 191 18.11 -2.95 7.67
N ILE A 192 18.55 -3.93 6.89
CA ILE A 192 18.42 -3.96 5.42
C ILE A 192 17.56 -5.16 5.07
N ILE A 193 16.49 -4.95 4.30
CA ILE A 193 15.61 -6.01 3.84
C ILE A 193 15.63 -6.16 2.32
N PHE A 194 15.55 -7.40 1.88
CA PHE A 194 15.54 -7.79 0.47
C PHE A 194 14.28 -8.63 0.23
N PRO A 195 13.12 -8.02 -0.05
CA PRO A 195 11.84 -8.72 -0.15
C PRO A 195 11.74 -9.65 -1.35
N SER A 196 12.61 -9.49 -2.35
CA SER A 196 12.55 -10.28 -3.57
C SER A 196 13.95 -10.69 -4.04
N ALA A 197 14.36 -11.92 -3.74
CA ALA A 197 15.59 -12.54 -4.22
C ALA A 197 15.28 -13.85 -4.93
N ASN A 198 14.64 -13.75 -6.10
CA ASN A 198 14.11 -14.88 -6.86
C ASN A 198 15.15 -15.66 -7.68
N SER A 199 16.41 -15.20 -7.71
CA SER A 199 17.53 -15.90 -8.32
C SER A 199 18.84 -15.58 -7.61
N MET A 200 19.85 -16.46 -7.79
CA MET A 200 21.20 -16.23 -7.25
C MET A 200 21.81 -14.96 -7.81
N ASP A 201 21.71 -14.74 -9.14
CA ASP A 201 22.31 -13.58 -9.81
C ASP A 201 21.74 -12.27 -9.28
N LYS A 202 20.42 -12.23 -9.09
CA LYS A 202 19.74 -11.05 -8.52
C LYS A 202 20.20 -10.78 -7.09
N ARG A 203 20.28 -11.80 -6.26
CA ARG A 203 20.76 -11.66 -4.87
C ARG A 203 22.20 -11.14 -4.83
N LEU A 204 23.10 -11.77 -5.60
CA LEU A 204 24.50 -11.35 -5.65
C LEU A 204 24.65 -9.90 -6.15
N ALA A 205 23.86 -9.52 -7.14
CA ALA A 205 23.85 -8.14 -7.64
C ALA A 205 23.37 -7.13 -6.57
N HIS A 206 22.32 -7.47 -5.81
CA HIS A 206 21.85 -6.65 -4.69
C HIS A 206 22.90 -6.55 -3.57
N GLU A 207 23.54 -7.66 -3.18
CA GLU A 207 24.62 -7.65 -2.18
C GLU A 207 25.79 -6.78 -2.62
N ARG A 208 26.19 -6.85 -3.88
CA ARG A 208 27.24 -6.00 -4.46
C ARG A 208 26.86 -4.52 -4.45
N LEU A 209 25.60 -4.22 -4.79
CA LEU A 209 25.08 -2.85 -4.78
C LEU A 209 25.15 -2.20 -3.40
N VAL A 210 24.83 -2.94 -2.35
CA VAL A 210 24.87 -2.45 -0.96
C VAL A 210 26.17 -2.83 -0.24
N SER A 211 27.18 -3.30 -0.96
CA SER A 211 28.49 -3.61 -0.38
C SER A 211 29.12 -2.34 0.20
N GLY A 212 29.65 -2.43 1.42
CA GLY A 212 30.18 -1.27 2.16
C GLY A 212 29.15 -0.57 3.06
N ILE A 213 27.88 -0.90 2.97
CA ILE A 213 26.87 -0.48 3.94
C ILE A 213 26.95 -1.40 5.14
N LEU A 214 27.19 -0.82 6.32
CA LEU A 214 27.16 -1.55 7.60
C LEU A 214 25.71 -1.69 8.05
N CYS A 215 25.36 -2.85 8.64
CA CYS A 215 24.04 -3.06 9.23
C CYS A 215 24.09 -4.05 10.39
N ASN A 216 23.14 -3.93 11.33
CA ASN A 216 22.99 -4.87 12.43
C ASN A 216 22.23 -6.12 11.98
N ASN A 217 21.24 -5.95 11.09
CA ASN A 217 20.34 -7.02 10.68
C ASN A 217 20.12 -6.99 9.16
N LYS A 218 20.37 -8.12 8.48
CA LYS A 218 20.04 -8.34 7.07
C LYS A 218 18.96 -9.42 6.98
N VAL A 219 17.84 -9.10 6.36
CA VAL A 219 16.73 -10.03 6.17
C VAL A 219 16.51 -10.22 4.67
N ILE A 220 16.51 -11.45 4.21
CA ILE A 220 16.30 -11.78 2.80
C ILE A 220 15.15 -12.75 2.63
N PHE A 221 14.36 -12.53 1.60
CA PHE A 221 13.38 -13.49 1.10
C PHE A 221 13.97 -14.28 -0.06
N CYS A 222 14.25 -15.57 0.18
CA CYS A 222 14.76 -16.50 -0.81
C CYS A 222 13.62 -17.38 -1.33
N PHE A 223 13.11 -17.03 -2.49
CA PHE A 223 12.05 -17.80 -3.10
C PHE A 223 12.60 -18.65 -4.25
N GLY A 224 12.17 -19.92 -4.28
CA GLY A 224 12.63 -20.87 -5.29
C GLY A 224 14.09 -21.33 -5.17
N ILE A 225 14.80 -20.99 -4.13
CA ILE A 225 16.13 -21.49 -3.80
C ILE A 225 15.98 -22.67 -2.87
N ASN A 226 16.56 -23.82 -3.25
CA ASN A 226 16.61 -24.97 -2.36
C ASN A 226 17.70 -24.71 -1.26
N PRO A 227 17.36 -24.51 0.03
CA PRO A 227 18.33 -24.22 1.06
C PRO A 227 19.33 -25.35 1.27
N HIS A 228 18.95 -26.60 0.93
CA HIS A 228 19.85 -27.75 1.06
C HIS A 228 20.97 -27.78 0.02
N ARG A 229 20.85 -26.99 -1.07
CA ARG A 229 21.89 -26.95 -2.12
C ARG A 229 22.89 -25.80 -2.01
N ASN A 230 22.54 -24.67 -1.36
CA ASN A 230 23.38 -23.47 -1.38
C ASN A 230 23.36 -22.68 -0.05
N CYS A 231 23.41 -23.35 1.10
CA CYS A 231 23.39 -22.68 2.41
C CYS A 231 24.62 -21.80 2.67
N SER A 232 25.75 -22.05 2.01
CA SER A 232 26.96 -21.24 2.17
C SER A 232 26.77 -19.78 1.79
N ASP A 233 25.90 -19.52 0.82
CA ASP A 233 25.66 -18.18 0.29
C ASP A 233 24.74 -17.31 1.18
N LEU A 234 24.09 -17.94 2.17
CA LEU A 234 23.18 -17.27 3.11
C LEU A 234 23.85 -16.86 4.42
N LEU A 235 25.15 -17.13 4.56
CA LEU A 235 25.90 -16.89 5.81
C LEU A 235 25.99 -15.41 6.21
N ASN A 236 25.81 -14.50 5.28
CA ASN A 236 25.86 -13.05 5.53
C ASN A 236 24.53 -12.45 6.00
N TYR A 237 23.46 -13.26 6.08
CA TYR A 237 22.15 -12.81 6.53
C TYR A 237 21.86 -13.26 7.95
N THR A 238 21.25 -12.36 8.73
CA THR A 238 20.84 -12.66 10.11
C THR A 238 19.49 -13.37 10.17
N SER A 239 18.67 -13.18 9.15
CA SER A 239 17.38 -13.87 8.99
C SER A 239 17.13 -14.16 7.52
N VAL A 240 16.60 -15.34 7.24
CA VAL A 240 16.27 -15.79 5.89
C VAL A 240 14.87 -16.40 5.93
N CYS A 241 13.95 -15.78 5.20
CA CYS A 241 12.63 -16.31 4.96
C CYS A 241 12.67 -17.09 3.63
N VAL A 242 12.39 -18.38 3.65
CA VAL A 242 12.48 -19.26 2.49
C VAL A 242 11.11 -19.82 2.15
N ASN A 243 10.62 -19.53 0.94
CA ASN A 243 9.40 -20.12 0.43
C ASN A 243 9.69 -20.93 -0.84
N TYR A 244 9.45 -22.24 -0.76
CA TYR A 244 9.63 -23.15 -1.90
C TYR A 244 8.45 -23.18 -2.88
N ASN A 245 7.30 -22.64 -2.48
CA ASN A 245 6.13 -22.68 -3.33
C ASN A 245 6.23 -21.66 -4.45
N THR A 246 6.72 -22.11 -5.57
CA THR A 246 6.91 -21.29 -6.79
C THR A 246 5.62 -21.07 -7.57
N GLU A 247 4.51 -21.63 -7.12
CA GLU A 247 3.19 -21.53 -7.73
C GLU A 247 2.34 -20.41 -7.11
N LYS A 248 2.91 -19.62 -6.21
CA LYS A 248 2.20 -18.51 -5.59
C LYS A 248 2.33 -17.22 -6.39
N PHE A 249 1.28 -16.43 -6.30
CA PHE A 249 1.24 -15.07 -6.82
C PHE A 249 2.29 -14.20 -6.12
N GLU A 250 2.93 -13.30 -6.84
CA GLU A 250 4.01 -12.45 -6.30
C GLU A 250 3.55 -11.61 -5.09
N PHE A 251 2.31 -11.14 -5.12
CA PHE A 251 1.73 -10.42 -3.99
C PHE A 251 1.65 -11.30 -2.73
N ASP A 252 1.25 -12.57 -2.85
CA ASP A 252 1.18 -13.50 -1.72
C ASP A 252 2.56 -13.85 -1.19
N LEU A 253 3.57 -13.91 -2.07
CA LEU A 253 4.97 -14.11 -1.68
C LEU A 253 5.49 -12.91 -0.89
N ASN A 254 5.18 -11.70 -1.33
CA ASN A 254 5.48 -10.49 -0.58
C ASN A 254 4.76 -10.46 0.76
N LYS A 255 3.46 -10.80 0.79
CA LYS A 255 2.68 -10.90 2.04
C LYS A 255 3.37 -11.83 3.03
N TYR A 256 3.71 -13.04 2.61
CA TYR A 256 4.41 -14.02 3.44
C TYR A 256 5.73 -13.47 4.00
N PHE A 257 6.55 -12.80 3.18
CA PHE A 257 7.80 -12.19 3.65
C PHE A 257 7.57 -11.15 4.74
N TYR A 258 6.59 -10.27 4.54
CA TYR A 258 6.32 -9.20 5.52
C TYR A 258 5.62 -9.73 6.77
N GLU A 259 4.80 -10.75 6.70
CA GLU A 259 4.26 -11.45 7.88
C GLU A 259 5.37 -12.05 8.74
N ASP A 260 6.35 -12.73 8.12
CA ASP A 260 7.52 -13.29 8.81
C ASP A 260 8.42 -12.17 9.41
N LEU A 261 8.69 -11.10 8.63
CA LEU A 261 9.48 -9.95 9.08
C LEU A 261 8.85 -9.25 10.29
N LEU A 262 7.54 -9.06 10.26
CA LEU A 262 6.78 -8.30 11.25
C LEU A 262 6.23 -9.16 12.39
N GLU A 263 6.38 -10.49 12.30
CA GLU A 263 5.92 -11.47 13.29
C GLU A 263 4.41 -11.34 13.60
N ARG A 264 3.63 -11.01 12.57
CA ARG A 264 2.17 -10.87 12.66
C ARG A 264 1.46 -11.13 11.34
N GLU A 265 0.21 -11.52 11.41
CA GLU A 265 -0.66 -11.67 10.25
C GLU A 265 -0.98 -10.30 9.61
N ILE A 266 -1.08 -10.28 8.28
CA ILE A 266 -1.46 -9.11 7.47
C ILE A 266 -2.77 -9.40 6.75
N THR A 267 -3.75 -8.53 6.91
CA THR A 267 -5.11 -8.72 6.37
C THR A 267 -5.31 -8.23 4.94
N ILE A 268 -4.24 -7.80 4.28
CA ILE A 268 -4.31 -7.35 2.88
C ILE A 268 -4.30 -8.57 1.96
N ASP A 269 -5.33 -8.73 1.13
CA ASP A 269 -5.50 -9.90 0.27
C ASP A 269 -5.28 -9.63 -1.22
N ASN A 270 -5.18 -8.38 -1.63
CA ASN A 270 -4.99 -7.99 -3.02
C ASN A 270 -4.18 -6.70 -3.12
N PRO A 271 -3.40 -6.50 -4.20
CA PRO A 271 -2.76 -5.22 -4.44
C PRO A 271 -3.81 -4.14 -4.67
N PHE A 272 -3.57 -2.96 -4.10
CA PHE A 272 -4.45 -1.81 -4.24
C PHE A 272 -3.67 -0.50 -4.36
N ILE A 273 -4.32 0.48 -4.97
CA ILE A 273 -3.91 1.89 -4.93
C ILE A 273 -4.97 2.63 -4.14
N GLU A 274 -4.56 3.37 -3.13
CA GLU A 274 -5.42 4.12 -2.24
C GLU A 274 -6.24 5.15 -3.03
N ASN A 275 -7.56 5.17 -2.81
CA ASN A 275 -8.46 6.02 -3.61
C ASN A 275 -8.16 7.52 -3.41
N GLU A 276 -7.72 7.92 -2.22
CA GLU A 276 -7.32 9.28 -1.88
C GLU A 276 -6.08 9.77 -2.64
N LYS A 277 -5.24 8.84 -3.13
CA LYS A 277 -4.07 9.13 -3.96
C LYS A 277 -4.42 9.30 -5.45
N VAL A 278 -5.64 8.94 -5.86
CA VAL A 278 -6.11 9.18 -7.24
C VAL A 278 -6.74 10.56 -7.32
N LEU A 279 -6.02 11.51 -7.89
CA LEU A 279 -6.45 12.89 -7.99
C LEU A 279 -6.90 13.22 -9.42
N PHE A 280 -8.07 13.83 -9.55
CA PHE A 280 -8.63 14.25 -10.83
C PHE A 280 -8.42 15.76 -11.00
N SER A 281 -7.61 16.15 -11.99
CA SER A 281 -7.35 17.57 -12.31
C SER A 281 -7.27 17.82 -13.82
N ASN A 282 -7.38 16.75 -14.62
CA ASN A 282 -7.19 16.82 -16.06
C ASN A 282 -8.47 17.27 -16.77
N ASN A 283 -8.38 18.36 -17.53
CA ASN A 283 -9.50 18.89 -18.33
C ASN A 283 -10.00 17.90 -19.40
N TYR A 284 -9.12 17.05 -19.94
CA TYR A 284 -9.51 16.01 -20.87
C TYR A 284 -10.56 15.07 -20.26
N LEU A 285 -10.32 14.58 -19.05
CA LEU A 285 -11.24 13.69 -18.33
C LEU A 285 -12.54 14.41 -17.93
N LYS A 286 -12.44 15.67 -17.49
CA LYS A 286 -13.61 16.48 -17.12
C LYS A 286 -14.57 16.71 -18.29
N ASN A 287 -14.03 16.80 -19.50
CA ASN A 287 -14.82 17.05 -20.72
C ASN A 287 -15.37 15.78 -21.39
N LYS A 288 -15.05 14.58 -20.87
CA LYS A 288 -15.60 13.33 -21.38
C LYS A 288 -17.12 13.29 -21.17
N LYS A 289 -17.82 12.87 -22.23
CA LYS A 289 -19.30 12.74 -22.24
C LYS A 289 -19.76 11.29 -22.35
N ARG A 290 -18.85 10.38 -22.71
CA ARG A 290 -19.10 8.94 -22.88
C ARG A 290 -18.11 8.12 -22.07
N GLU A 291 -18.55 6.95 -21.62
CA GLU A 291 -17.63 5.96 -21.05
C GLU A 291 -16.59 5.56 -22.09
N TYR A 292 -15.39 5.19 -21.64
CA TYR A 292 -14.30 4.81 -22.54
C TYR A 292 -13.58 3.55 -22.09
N ILE A 293 -12.99 2.87 -23.07
CA ILE A 293 -12.12 1.72 -22.88
C ILE A 293 -10.69 2.18 -23.09
N VAL A 294 -9.81 1.83 -22.13
CA VAL A 294 -8.37 2.06 -22.23
C VAL A 294 -7.69 0.86 -22.85
N ILE A 295 -6.90 1.11 -23.90
CA ILE A 295 -6.07 0.11 -24.55
C ILE A 295 -4.60 0.44 -24.32
N ASN A 296 -3.81 -0.53 -23.83
CA ASN A 296 -2.35 -0.46 -23.76
C ASN A 296 -1.74 -1.59 -24.61
N PRO A 297 -1.42 -1.33 -25.88
CA PRO A 297 -1.00 -2.36 -26.82
C PRO A 297 0.49 -2.70 -26.73
N CYS A 298 1.24 -2.05 -25.83
CA CYS A 298 2.68 -2.11 -25.72
C CYS A 298 3.14 -2.95 -24.52
N ALA A 299 4.30 -3.58 -24.66
CA ALA A 299 5.05 -4.23 -23.59
C ALA A 299 6.54 -4.01 -23.80
N TYR A 300 7.32 -4.07 -22.71
CA TYR A 300 8.79 -3.92 -22.79
C TYR A 300 9.45 -4.93 -23.72
N ASP A 301 8.97 -6.17 -23.68
CA ASP A 301 9.48 -7.26 -24.47
C ASP A 301 8.59 -7.49 -25.72
N LYS A 302 9.17 -7.41 -26.90
CA LYS A 302 8.44 -7.61 -28.17
C LYS A 302 7.74 -8.97 -28.27
N TYR A 303 8.26 -10.00 -27.60
CA TYR A 303 7.64 -11.33 -27.57
C TYR A 303 6.30 -11.35 -26.82
N ARG A 304 6.05 -10.37 -25.98
CA ARG A 304 4.78 -10.20 -25.26
C ARG A 304 3.78 -9.37 -26.06
N MET A 305 4.18 -8.76 -27.17
CA MET A 305 3.30 -7.86 -27.93
C MET A 305 2.43 -8.65 -28.90
N TRP A 306 1.12 -8.48 -28.74
CA TRP A 306 0.14 -8.99 -29.70
C TRP A 306 0.25 -8.21 -31.02
N HIS A 307 0.05 -8.89 -32.14
CA HIS A 307 0.31 -8.31 -33.48
C HIS A 307 -0.58 -7.08 -33.74
N ILE A 308 -0.03 -6.08 -34.41
CA ILE A 308 -0.72 -4.81 -34.69
C ILE A 308 -2.07 -5.03 -35.37
N HIS A 309 -2.18 -5.94 -36.36
CA HIS A 309 -3.45 -6.23 -37.04
C HIS A 309 -4.51 -6.85 -36.12
N ASN A 310 -4.12 -7.57 -35.11
CA ASN A 310 -5.06 -8.10 -34.13
C ASN A 310 -5.65 -6.99 -33.25
N TRP A 311 -4.80 -6.04 -32.85
CA TRP A 311 -5.26 -4.82 -32.15
C TRP A 311 -6.19 -3.98 -33.01
N GLN A 312 -5.88 -3.79 -34.28
CA GLN A 312 -6.72 -3.07 -35.24
C GLN A 312 -8.12 -3.69 -35.32
N ARG A 313 -8.19 -5.01 -35.50
CA ARG A 313 -9.47 -5.77 -35.53
C ARG A 313 -10.25 -5.67 -34.22
N LEU A 314 -9.57 -5.66 -33.08
CA LEU A 314 -10.22 -5.49 -31.80
C LEU A 314 -10.78 -4.09 -31.62
N ILE A 315 -10.02 -3.05 -32.03
CA ILE A 315 -10.46 -1.66 -31.93
C ILE A 315 -11.69 -1.42 -32.79
N VAL A 316 -11.69 -1.90 -34.04
CA VAL A 316 -12.86 -1.82 -34.94
C VAL A 316 -14.08 -2.49 -34.30
N TYR A 317 -13.93 -3.71 -33.76
CA TYR A 317 -15.01 -4.38 -33.04
C TYR A 317 -15.56 -3.56 -31.86
N ILE A 318 -14.68 -2.91 -31.06
CA ILE A 318 -15.13 -2.07 -29.94
C ILE A 318 -15.89 -0.85 -30.46
N GLN A 319 -15.47 -0.27 -31.59
CA GLN A 319 -16.19 0.86 -32.23
C GLN A 319 -17.59 0.45 -32.73
N GLU A 320 -17.74 -0.78 -33.25
CA GLU A 320 -19.04 -1.32 -33.69
C GLU A 320 -20.06 -1.45 -32.53
N ILE A 321 -19.59 -1.56 -31.29
CA ILE A 321 -20.48 -1.52 -30.10
C ILE A 321 -21.14 -0.14 -29.93
N GLU A 322 -20.54 0.93 -30.46
CA GLU A 322 -21.00 2.34 -30.48
C GLU A 322 -21.30 2.98 -29.09
N LYS A 323 -20.86 2.32 -28.01
CA LYS A 323 -21.15 2.77 -26.63
C LYS A 323 -19.98 3.46 -25.95
N TYR A 324 -18.77 3.22 -26.41
CA TYR A 324 -17.55 3.60 -25.72
C TYR A 324 -16.59 4.38 -26.61
N ASP A 325 -15.96 5.40 -26.06
CA ASP A 325 -14.78 5.99 -26.67
C ASP A 325 -13.58 5.06 -26.46
N ILE A 326 -12.54 5.20 -27.28
CA ILE A 326 -11.31 4.43 -27.14
C ILE A 326 -10.16 5.38 -26.83
N VAL A 327 -9.39 5.01 -25.81
CA VAL A 327 -8.21 5.76 -25.35
C VAL A 327 -7.02 4.81 -25.34
N ILE A 328 -6.00 5.09 -26.13
CA ILE A 328 -4.73 4.36 -26.08
C ILE A 328 -3.81 5.07 -25.11
N VAL A 329 -3.25 4.34 -24.12
CA VAL A 329 -2.21 4.83 -23.23
C VAL A 329 -0.88 4.13 -23.56
N CYS A 330 0.20 4.91 -23.64
CA CYS A 330 1.53 4.39 -23.93
C CYS A 330 2.62 5.31 -23.36
N SER A 331 3.86 4.83 -23.30
CA SER A 331 5.00 5.69 -23.04
C SER A 331 5.27 6.62 -24.23
N LYS A 332 6.04 7.69 -23.99
CA LYS A 332 6.42 8.63 -25.06
C LYS A 332 7.17 7.95 -26.21
N ASN A 333 8.00 6.96 -25.87
CA ASN A 333 8.79 6.20 -26.85
C ASN A 333 7.93 5.26 -27.72
N GLU A 334 6.75 4.88 -27.26
CA GLU A 334 5.82 3.98 -27.94
C GLU A 334 4.77 4.72 -28.79
N GLU A 335 4.72 6.06 -28.69
CA GLU A 335 3.70 6.90 -29.38
C GLU A 335 3.64 6.65 -30.87
N ASN A 336 4.81 6.52 -31.54
CA ASN A 336 4.87 6.25 -32.97
C ASN A 336 4.27 4.90 -33.36
N TYR A 337 4.49 3.87 -32.51
CA TYR A 337 3.84 2.57 -32.71
C TYR A 337 2.32 2.67 -32.60
N CYS A 338 1.83 3.36 -31.60
CA CYS A 338 0.40 3.58 -31.39
C CYS A 338 -0.24 4.41 -32.52
N LYS A 339 0.46 5.43 -33.03
CA LYS A 339 0.01 6.18 -34.21
C LYS A 339 -0.11 5.30 -35.45
N ARG A 340 0.91 4.47 -35.74
CA ARG A 340 0.88 3.52 -36.85
C ARG A 340 -0.29 2.54 -36.74
N LEU A 341 -0.57 2.05 -35.53
CA LEU A 341 -1.68 1.13 -35.27
C LEU A 341 -3.01 1.69 -35.76
N ILE A 342 -3.23 3.01 -35.63
CA ILE A 342 -4.46 3.67 -36.04
C ILE A 342 -4.39 4.03 -37.54
N THR A 343 -3.30 4.66 -37.98
CA THR A 343 -3.20 5.22 -39.34
C THR A 343 -3.13 4.14 -40.43
N GLU A 344 -2.43 3.02 -40.19
CA GLU A 344 -2.32 1.90 -41.16
C GLU A 344 -3.66 1.21 -41.43
N ALA A 345 -4.64 1.32 -40.53
CA ALA A 345 -5.97 0.74 -40.67
C ALA A 345 -7.07 1.78 -40.87
N ASN A 346 -6.72 3.05 -41.06
CA ASN A 346 -7.66 4.18 -41.17
C ASN A 346 -8.71 4.19 -40.04
N ILE A 347 -8.26 3.91 -38.80
CA ILE A 347 -9.14 3.95 -37.63
C ILE A 347 -9.26 5.39 -37.14
N GLU A 348 -10.47 5.90 -37.06
CA GLU A 348 -10.79 7.24 -36.56
C GLU A 348 -11.33 7.21 -35.14
N ASN A 349 -11.46 8.38 -34.50
CA ASN A 349 -12.08 8.56 -33.18
C ASN A 349 -11.40 7.74 -32.06
N VAL A 350 -10.07 7.69 -32.05
CA VAL A 350 -9.25 7.11 -30.99
C VAL A 350 -8.28 8.15 -30.46
N ASP A 351 -8.34 8.39 -29.15
CA ASP A 351 -7.41 9.29 -28.49
C ASP A 351 -6.12 8.55 -28.11
N ILE A 352 -4.96 9.13 -28.39
CA ILE A 352 -3.66 8.60 -27.92
C ILE A 352 -3.10 9.51 -26.84
N LEU A 353 -2.94 8.98 -25.64
CA LEU A 353 -2.36 9.65 -24.49
C LEU A 353 -0.97 9.07 -24.21
N ALA A 354 0.07 9.70 -24.77
CA ALA A 354 1.45 9.25 -24.65
C ALA A 354 2.20 10.00 -23.57
N GLY A 355 2.91 9.26 -22.70
CA GLY A 355 3.77 9.85 -21.66
C GLY A 355 3.00 10.59 -20.58
N LEU A 356 1.85 10.08 -20.16
CA LEU A 356 1.09 10.64 -19.05
C LEU A 356 1.92 10.68 -17.76
N SER A 357 1.72 11.73 -16.96
CA SER A 357 2.19 11.74 -15.57
C SER A 357 1.56 10.59 -14.79
N VAL A 358 2.17 10.16 -13.68
CA VAL A 358 1.58 9.14 -12.81
C VAL A 358 0.16 9.50 -12.41
N LYS A 359 -0.05 10.75 -11.97
CA LYS A 359 -1.36 11.28 -11.58
C LYS A 359 -2.41 11.14 -12.70
N ASP A 360 -2.06 11.56 -13.93
CA ASP A 360 -2.97 11.50 -15.05
C ASP A 360 -3.23 10.07 -15.52
N LEU A 361 -2.23 9.19 -15.47
CA LEU A 361 -2.40 7.78 -15.78
C LEU A 361 -3.36 7.11 -14.79
N LEU A 362 -3.16 7.32 -13.49
CA LEU A 362 -4.04 6.76 -12.45
C LEU A 362 -5.48 7.24 -12.62
N ALA A 363 -5.69 8.55 -12.86
CA ALA A 363 -7.01 9.13 -13.10
C ALA A 363 -7.65 8.57 -14.37
N THR A 364 -6.89 8.48 -15.46
CA THR A 364 -7.38 7.92 -16.73
C THR A 364 -7.79 6.45 -16.59
N LEU A 365 -6.98 5.64 -15.92
CA LEU A 365 -7.32 4.25 -15.66
C LEU A 365 -8.53 4.12 -14.73
N LYS A 366 -8.57 4.87 -13.63
CA LYS A 366 -9.64 4.80 -12.62
C LYS A 366 -11.03 5.07 -13.19
N LEU A 367 -11.15 5.98 -14.16
CA LEU A 367 -12.41 6.31 -14.83
C LEU A 367 -12.72 5.40 -16.03
N ALA A 368 -11.80 4.53 -16.45
CA ALA A 368 -12.06 3.63 -17.59
C ALA A 368 -13.19 2.64 -17.27
N LYS A 369 -13.96 2.28 -18.30
CA LYS A 369 -14.95 1.20 -18.23
C LYS A 369 -14.27 -0.16 -18.20
N LEU A 370 -13.19 -0.30 -18.98
CA LEU A 370 -12.40 -1.51 -19.13
C LEU A 370 -10.98 -1.12 -19.53
N TYR A 371 -10.00 -1.76 -18.97
CA TYR A 371 -8.62 -1.77 -19.43
C TYR A 371 -8.34 -3.05 -20.23
N ILE A 372 -7.74 -2.91 -21.41
CA ILE A 372 -7.26 -4.03 -22.21
C ILE A 372 -5.79 -3.81 -22.53
N GLY A 373 -4.92 -4.72 -22.17
CA GLY A 373 -3.50 -4.54 -22.41
C GLY A 373 -2.69 -5.83 -22.40
N GLN A 374 -1.38 -5.64 -22.57
CA GLN A 374 -0.40 -6.70 -22.47
C GLN A 374 0.01 -6.98 -21.02
N ASP A 375 0.72 -8.08 -20.80
CA ASP A 375 1.47 -8.35 -19.57
C ASP A 375 2.53 -7.25 -19.35
N SER A 376 2.16 -6.22 -18.63
CA SER A 376 2.95 -5.00 -18.39
C SER A 376 2.64 -4.39 -17.03
N GLY A 377 3.48 -3.45 -16.56
CA GLY A 377 3.24 -2.72 -15.30
C GLY A 377 1.90 -1.99 -15.25
N VAL A 378 1.41 -1.48 -16.40
CA VAL A 378 0.12 -0.77 -16.48
C VAL A 378 -1.06 -1.71 -16.16
N PHE A 379 -0.98 -2.98 -16.54
CA PHE A 379 -1.99 -3.97 -16.16
C PHE A 379 -2.08 -4.12 -14.63
N HIS A 380 -0.94 -4.24 -13.95
CA HIS A 380 -0.92 -4.36 -12.48
C HIS A 380 -1.46 -3.10 -11.80
N ILE A 381 -1.18 -1.92 -12.35
CA ILE A 381 -1.76 -0.64 -11.89
C ILE A 381 -3.29 -0.65 -12.06
N ALA A 382 -3.78 -1.03 -13.23
CA ALA A 382 -5.22 -1.10 -13.51
C ALA A 382 -5.92 -2.10 -12.57
N ALA A 383 -5.32 -3.26 -12.35
CA ALA A 383 -5.83 -4.24 -11.39
C ALA A 383 -5.83 -3.69 -9.95
N ALA A 384 -4.77 -2.99 -9.53
CA ALA A 384 -4.69 -2.38 -8.21
C ALA A 384 -5.70 -1.22 -8.01
N LEU A 385 -6.12 -0.55 -9.07
CA LEU A 385 -7.20 0.44 -9.06
C LEU A 385 -8.61 -0.18 -8.99
N ASN A 386 -8.71 -1.50 -9.00
CA ASN A 386 -9.95 -2.26 -8.95
C ASN A 386 -10.92 -1.94 -10.10
N ILE A 387 -10.40 -1.75 -11.31
CA ILE A 387 -11.20 -1.59 -12.51
C ILE A 387 -11.28 -2.93 -13.27
N ARG A 388 -12.19 -3.02 -14.26
CA ARG A 388 -12.19 -4.18 -15.16
C ARG A 388 -10.91 -4.24 -15.97
N CYS A 389 -10.28 -5.40 -15.98
CA CYS A 389 -9.02 -5.62 -16.70
C CYS A 389 -9.08 -6.87 -17.55
N LEU A 390 -8.61 -6.76 -18.79
CA LEU A 390 -8.26 -7.88 -19.65
C LEU A 390 -6.78 -7.80 -20.00
N CYS A 391 -6.00 -8.75 -19.51
CA CYS A 391 -4.59 -8.89 -19.84
C CYS A 391 -4.41 -9.97 -20.90
N LEU A 392 -3.69 -9.66 -21.97
CA LEU A 392 -3.27 -10.63 -22.99
C LEU A 392 -1.84 -11.06 -22.64
N SER A 393 -1.65 -12.32 -22.30
CA SER A 393 -0.35 -12.84 -21.85
C SER A 393 0.05 -14.11 -22.59
N ALA A 394 1.35 -14.24 -22.89
CA ALA A 394 1.93 -15.47 -23.44
C ALA A 394 2.19 -16.55 -22.36
N GLY A 395 1.89 -16.25 -21.09
CA GLY A 395 2.11 -17.16 -19.96
C GLY A 395 3.46 -17.04 -19.29
N ASN A 396 4.21 -15.97 -19.57
CA ASN A 396 5.49 -15.68 -18.89
C ASN A 396 5.27 -15.49 -17.41
N ALA A 397 6.12 -16.13 -16.61
CA ALA A 397 6.04 -16.05 -15.16
C ALA A 397 4.60 -16.23 -14.63
N TYR A 398 3.86 -17.17 -15.21
CA TYR A 398 2.43 -17.44 -15.00
C TYR A 398 2.05 -17.39 -13.52
N PHE A 399 2.71 -18.17 -12.69
CA PHE A 399 2.37 -18.23 -11.26
C PHE A 399 2.68 -16.94 -10.53
N ARG A 400 3.76 -16.24 -10.90
CA ARG A 400 4.19 -15.02 -10.20
C ARG A 400 3.30 -13.82 -10.50
N PHE A 401 2.99 -13.56 -11.76
CA PHE A 401 2.37 -12.31 -12.18
C PHE A 401 0.96 -12.48 -12.75
N MET A 402 0.63 -13.69 -13.24
CA MET A 402 -0.62 -13.92 -13.93
C MET A 402 -1.63 -14.72 -13.09
N ASN A 403 -1.30 -15.11 -11.87
CA ASN A 403 -2.16 -15.91 -11.00
C ASN A 403 -2.99 -15.05 -10.04
N TYR A 404 -3.70 -14.06 -10.59
CA TYR A 404 -4.61 -13.23 -9.79
C TYR A 404 -5.70 -14.07 -9.11
N PRO A 405 -6.13 -13.71 -7.88
CA PRO A 405 -7.18 -14.44 -7.17
C PRO A 405 -8.46 -14.55 -7.96
N GLN A 406 -9.05 -15.77 -8.01
CA GLN A 406 -10.25 -16.07 -8.82
C GLN A 406 -11.51 -15.33 -8.37
N ASN A 407 -11.56 -14.86 -7.12
CA ASN A 407 -12.67 -14.03 -6.62
C ASN A 407 -12.73 -12.64 -7.31
N ARG A 408 -11.64 -12.19 -7.94
CA ARG A 408 -11.62 -10.95 -8.75
C ARG A 408 -12.11 -11.21 -10.17
N LYS A 409 -13.40 -11.51 -10.33
CA LYS A 409 -14.03 -11.85 -11.63
C LYS A 409 -13.85 -10.79 -12.72
N HIS A 410 -13.58 -9.54 -12.34
CA HIS A 410 -13.36 -8.42 -13.24
C HIS A 410 -11.89 -8.27 -13.70
N VAL A 411 -10.96 -9.04 -13.13
CA VAL A 411 -9.56 -9.11 -13.58
C VAL A 411 -9.36 -10.43 -14.32
N LYS A 412 -9.26 -10.35 -15.64
CA LYS A 412 -9.11 -11.51 -16.51
C LYS A 412 -7.76 -11.51 -17.22
N ILE A 413 -7.20 -12.69 -17.33
CA ILE A 413 -5.98 -12.91 -18.11
C ILE A 413 -6.30 -13.96 -19.15
N LEU A 414 -5.99 -13.64 -20.40
CA LEU A 414 -6.27 -14.50 -21.53
C LEU A 414 -4.95 -14.99 -22.14
N PHE A 415 -4.85 -16.30 -22.29
CA PHE A 415 -3.69 -16.97 -22.82
C PHE A 415 -4.00 -17.64 -24.16
N PRO A 416 -2.98 -17.88 -25.00
CA PRO A 416 -3.13 -18.78 -26.15
C PRO A 416 -3.65 -20.15 -25.70
N LYS A 417 -4.48 -20.77 -26.54
CA LYS A 417 -5.11 -22.07 -26.23
C LYS A 417 -4.06 -23.12 -25.87
N GLY A 418 -4.28 -23.83 -24.76
CA GLY A 418 -3.40 -24.89 -24.27
C GLY A 418 -2.24 -24.41 -23.39
N THR A 419 -2.04 -23.11 -23.24
CA THR A 419 -0.97 -22.53 -22.39
C THR A 419 -1.10 -22.99 -20.94
N GLU A 420 -2.27 -22.83 -20.34
CA GLU A 420 -2.48 -23.18 -18.93
C GLU A 420 -2.32 -24.67 -18.66
N ASP A 421 -2.89 -25.51 -19.54
CA ASP A 421 -2.77 -26.97 -19.43
C ASP A 421 -1.32 -27.43 -19.55
N TRP A 422 -0.58 -26.82 -20.50
CA TRP A 422 0.83 -27.12 -20.65
C TRP A 422 1.63 -26.72 -19.41
N ILE A 423 1.41 -25.52 -18.88
CA ILE A 423 2.08 -25.03 -17.67
C ILE A 423 1.78 -25.96 -16.48
N LYS A 424 0.51 -26.29 -16.25
CA LYS A 424 0.08 -27.17 -15.14
C LYS A 424 0.69 -28.55 -15.23
N ASN A 425 0.79 -29.11 -16.45
CA ASN A 425 1.32 -30.45 -16.66
C ASN A 425 2.86 -30.53 -16.64
N ASN A 426 3.57 -29.43 -16.80
CA ASN A 426 5.03 -29.39 -16.89
C ASN A 426 5.73 -28.67 -15.76
N LYS A 427 5.01 -28.09 -14.81
CA LYS A 427 5.55 -27.28 -13.70
C LYS A 427 6.57 -28.04 -12.85
N ASP A 428 6.32 -29.30 -12.55
CA ASP A 428 7.20 -30.14 -11.73
C ASP A 428 8.43 -30.63 -12.51
N ARG A 429 8.27 -30.85 -13.82
CA ARG A 429 9.33 -31.34 -14.71
C ARG A 429 10.29 -30.23 -15.13
N PHE A 430 9.78 -28.99 -15.31
CA PHE A 430 10.54 -27.85 -15.79
C PHE A 430 10.25 -26.57 -14.98
N PRO A 431 10.51 -26.57 -13.67
CA PRO A 431 10.14 -25.45 -12.80
C PRO A 431 10.80 -24.13 -13.22
N ASP A 432 12.05 -24.16 -13.66
CA ASP A 432 12.76 -22.95 -14.14
C ASP A 432 12.26 -22.48 -15.50
N LEU A 433 11.83 -23.41 -16.35
CA LEU A 433 11.25 -23.14 -17.66
C LEU A 433 9.91 -22.42 -17.50
N VAL A 434 9.04 -22.93 -16.66
CA VAL A 434 7.71 -22.35 -16.39
C VAL A 434 7.81 -20.96 -15.76
N ARG A 435 8.90 -20.67 -15.04
CA ARG A 435 9.13 -19.35 -14.43
C ARG A 435 9.61 -18.28 -15.42
N ASN A 436 10.43 -18.66 -16.38
CA ASN A 436 11.24 -17.70 -17.13
C ASN A 436 11.02 -17.74 -18.66
N ILE A 437 10.16 -18.61 -19.19
CA ILE A 437 10.04 -18.78 -20.65
C ILE A 437 8.76 -18.17 -21.22
N ASN A 438 8.93 -17.57 -22.40
CA ASN A 438 7.89 -17.35 -23.40
C ASN A 438 7.45 -18.69 -23.98
N CYS A 439 6.63 -19.44 -23.23
CA CYS A 439 6.24 -20.80 -23.60
C CYS A 439 5.38 -20.84 -24.87
N PHE A 440 4.65 -19.75 -25.14
CA PHE A 440 3.68 -19.70 -26.22
C PHE A 440 3.76 -18.40 -27.01
N TYR A 441 3.50 -18.52 -28.28
CA TYR A 441 3.46 -17.40 -29.19
C TYR A 441 2.17 -16.59 -28.97
N ILE A 442 2.26 -15.39 -28.40
CA ILE A 442 1.12 -14.54 -28.06
C ILE A 442 0.17 -14.33 -29.25
N ASN A 443 0.70 -14.31 -30.47
CA ASN A 443 -0.09 -14.12 -31.69
C ASN A 443 -0.93 -15.31 -32.11
N SER A 444 -0.83 -16.44 -31.43
CA SER A 444 -1.79 -17.55 -31.57
C SER A 444 -3.10 -17.30 -30.79
N LEU A 445 -3.14 -16.29 -29.95
CA LEU A 445 -4.36 -15.83 -29.30
C LEU A 445 -5.31 -15.23 -30.36
N LYS A 446 -6.48 -15.81 -30.50
CA LYS A 446 -7.44 -15.40 -31.52
C LYS A 446 -8.19 -14.15 -31.11
N VAL A 447 -8.38 -13.22 -32.06
CA VAL A 447 -9.14 -11.98 -31.83
C VAL A 447 -10.56 -12.27 -31.34
N GLY A 448 -11.24 -13.30 -31.88
CA GLY A 448 -12.58 -13.71 -31.45
C GLY A 448 -12.67 -14.12 -29.97
N ASP A 449 -11.62 -14.74 -29.42
CA ASP A 449 -11.59 -15.11 -28.00
C ASP A 449 -11.47 -13.85 -27.14
N VAL A 450 -10.67 -12.87 -27.59
CA VAL A 450 -10.53 -11.56 -26.91
C VAL A 450 -11.84 -10.78 -26.98
N GLN A 451 -12.49 -10.72 -28.14
CA GLN A 451 -13.80 -10.05 -28.31
C GLN A 451 -14.87 -10.63 -27.38
N LYS A 452 -14.93 -11.96 -27.28
CA LYS A 452 -15.84 -12.66 -26.37
C LYS A 452 -15.61 -12.26 -24.92
N GLU A 453 -14.34 -12.20 -24.47
CA GLU A 453 -14.04 -11.86 -23.09
C GLU A 453 -14.26 -10.38 -22.82
N VAL A 454 -14.00 -9.48 -23.78
CA VAL A 454 -14.40 -8.07 -23.70
C VAL A 454 -15.90 -7.95 -23.47
N HIS A 455 -16.71 -8.69 -24.25
CA HIS A 455 -18.17 -8.68 -24.09
C HIS A 455 -18.59 -9.14 -22.68
N ASN A 456 -18.02 -10.27 -22.20
CA ASN A 456 -18.31 -10.81 -20.87
C ASN A 456 -18.00 -9.80 -19.76
N LEU A 457 -16.84 -9.12 -19.84
CA LEU A 457 -16.43 -8.13 -18.87
C LEU A 457 -17.35 -6.90 -18.89
N LEU A 458 -17.81 -6.47 -20.05
CA LEU A 458 -18.71 -5.33 -20.19
C LEU A 458 -20.12 -5.60 -19.63
N LEU A 459 -20.54 -6.86 -19.48
CA LEU A 459 -21.81 -7.25 -18.87
C LEU A 459 -21.82 -7.17 -17.34
N LEU A 460 -20.66 -7.11 -16.69
CA LEU A 460 -20.59 -6.98 -15.23
C LEU A 460 -21.22 -5.66 -14.78
N LYS A 461 -21.91 -5.68 -13.62
CA LYS A 461 -22.49 -4.46 -13.05
C LYS A 461 -21.42 -3.65 -12.30
N ASP A 462 -21.40 -2.33 -12.49
CA ASP A 462 -20.59 -1.39 -11.72
C ASP A 462 -21.35 -0.86 -10.52
N ILE A 463 -20.68 -0.81 -9.38
CA ILE A 463 -21.15 -0.10 -8.19
C ILE A 463 -20.12 0.94 -7.82
N ILE A 464 -20.52 2.21 -7.78
CA ILE A 464 -19.66 3.34 -7.44
C ILE A 464 -20.08 3.89 -6.08
N PHE A 465 -19.20 3.80 -5.12
CA PHE A 465 -19.35 4.43 -3.81
C PHE A 465 -18.77 5.83 -3.83
N VAL A 466 -19.55 6.81 -3.40
CA VAL A 466 -19.11 8.20 -3.29
C VAL A 466 -19.25 8.63 -1.83
N SER A 467 -18.15 8.99 -1.21
CA SER A 467 -18.06 9.45 0.18
C SER A 467 -16.84 10.36 0.34
N LYS A 468 -16.69 11.01 1.48
CA LYS A 468 -15.48 11.80 1.74
C LYS A 468 -14.31 10.83 2.00
N LEU A 469 -13.25 10.93 1.19
CA LEU A 469 -12.03 10.13 1.29
C LEU A 469 -10.82 10.99 1.65
N ARG A 470 -10.75 12.21 1.14
CA ARG A 470 -9.66 13.17 1.37
C ARG A 470 -10.04 14.17 2.46
N THR A 471 -9.86 13.78 3.71
CA THR A 471 -10.15 14.61 4.88
C THR A 471 -9.29 14.18 6.07
N VAL A 472 -9.01 15.12 6.94
CA VAL A 472 -8.39 14.84 8.26
C VAL A 472 -9.44 14.55 9.33
N ASN A 473 -10.74 14.74 9.03
CA ASN A 473 -11.83 14.45 9.96
C ASN A 473 -12.08 12.93 9.99
N THR A 474 -11.62 12.28 11.03
CA THR A 474 -11.74 10.81 11.20
C THR A 474 -13.19 10.32 11.10
N GLY A 475 -14.16 11.14 11.53
CA GLY A 475 -15.58 10.78 11.43
C GLY A 475 -16.09 10.61 10.00
N ASP A 476 -15.48 11.26 9.03
CA ASP A 476 -15.89 11.20 7.64
C ASP A 476 -15.16 10.08 6.84
N LEU A 477 -14.14 9.44 7.41
CA LEU A 477 -13.40 8.36 6.75
C LEU A 477 -14.11 6.99 6.85
N ASP A 478 -14.92 6.77 7.89
CA ASP A 478 -15.54 5.47 8.20
C ASP A 478 -17.04 5.39 7.84
N ILE A 479 -17.46 6.11 6.80
CA ILE A 479 -18.88 6.29 6.45
C ILE A 479 -19.32 5.54 5.18
N SER A 480 -18.41 4.82 4.52
CA SER A 480 -18.74 4.05 3.32
C SER A 480 -19.36 2.70 3.67
N ALA A 481 -20.54 2.39 3.16
CA ALA A 481 -21.19 1.10 3.34
C ALA A 481 -20.39 -0.08 2.76
N TYR A 482 -19.52 0.16 1.77
CA TYR A 482 -18.64 -0.86 1.21
C TYR A 482 -17.79 -1.54 2.29
N ASP A 483 -17.24 -0.79 3.23
CA ASP A 483 -16.30 -1.31 4.22
C ASP A 483 -16.96 -2.29 5.21
N TYR A 484 -18.27 -2.18 5.40
CA TYR A 484 -19.06 -3.02 6.31
C TYR A 484 -19.71 -4.22 5.63
N PHE A 485 -19.90 -4.17 4.32
CA PHE A 485 -20.53 -5.23 3.53
C PHE A 485 -19.64 -5.70 2.38
N ARG A 486 -18.34 -5.62 2.57
CA ARG A 486 -17.33 -5.91 1.55
C ARG A 486 -17.52 -7.28 0.89
N ALA A 487 -17.73 -8.34 1.67
CA ALA A 487 -17.90 -9.69 1.16
C ALA A 487 -19.08 -9.83 0.17
N PHE A 488 -20.11 -9.00 0.31
CA PHE A 488 -21.20 -8.94 -0.66
C PHE A 488 -20.80 -8.12 -1.90
N PHE A 489 -20.25 -6.92 -1.69
CA PHE A 489 -19.94 -6.01 -2.79
C PHE A 489 -18.76 -6.47 -3.65
N ASP A 490 -17.86 -7.29 -3.14
CA ASP A 490 -16.74 -7.88 -3.91
C ASP A 490 -17.21 -8.84 -5.02
N ASN A 491 -18.51 -9.21 -5.05
CA ASN A 491 -19.09 -9.91 -6.20
C ASN A 491 -19.38 -9.02 -7.41
N TYR A 492 -19.23 -7.70 -7.27
CA TYR A 492 -19.45 -6.68 -8.30
C TYR A 492 -18.13 -5.97 -8.66
N VAL A 493 -18.15 -5.18 -9.70
CA VAL A 493 -17.03 -4.25 -9.98
C VAL A 493 -17.23 -3.00 -9.14
N THR A 494 -16.55 -2.93 -8.02
CA THR A 494 -16.72 -1.84 -7.04
C THR A 494 -15.61 -0.81 -7.13
N GLN A 495 -15.97 0.46 -7.06
CA GLN A 495 -15.03 1.57 -7.04
C GLN A 495 -15.44 2.59 -5.97
N LYS A 496 -14.46 3.25 -5.36
CA LYS A 496 -14.68 4.34 -4.41
C LYS A 496 -14.16 5.65 -5.01
N PHE A 497 -14.91 6.73 -4.80
CA PHE A 497 -14.53 8.09 -5.21
C PHE A 497 -14.80 9.08 -4.08
N ASP A 498 -14.00 10.14 -4.02
CA ASP A 498 -14.27 11.26 -3.13
C ASP A 498 -15.46 12.10 -3.65
N ASN A 499 -16.17 12.76 -2.76
CA ASN A 499 -17.30 13.64 -3.12
C ASN A 499 -16.88 14.74 -4.09
N ASP A 500 -15.66 15.27 -3.98
CA ASP A 500 -15.15 16.33 -4.83
C ASP A 500 -14.90 15.86 -6.28
N ASP A 501 -14.87 14.54 -6.49
CA ASP A 501 -14.66 13.94 -7.81
C ASP A 501 -15.96 13.73 -8.62
N MET A 502 -17.13 14.04 -8.04
CA MET A 502 -18.44 13.79 -8.70
C MET A 502 -18.56 14.44 -10.09
N ALA A 503 -17.86 15.56 -10.33
CA ALA A 503 -17.82 16.20 -11.65
C ALA A 503 -17.29 15.24 -12.74
N TYR A 504 -16.36 14.36 -12.40
CA TYR A 504 -15.75 13.40 -13.33
C TYR A 504 -16.57 12.13 -13.50
N LEU A 505 -17.64 11.95 -12.72
CA LEU A 505 -18.50 10.77 -12.76
C LEU A 505 -19.75 10.94 -13.63
N GLN A 506 -20.00 12.15 -14.18
CA GLN A 506 -21.25 12.50 -14.86
C GLN A 506 -21.51 11.72 -16.16
N PHE A 507 -20.48 11.13 -16.76
CA PHE A 507 -20.58 10.29 -17.95
C PHE A 507 -20.66 8.78 -17.62
N LYS A 508 -20.46 8.39 -16.36
CA LYS A 508 -20.46 6.98 -15.94
C LYS A 508 -21.87 6.42 -15.88
N LYS A 509 -22.03 5.18 -16.33
CA LYS A 509 -23.25 4.37 -16.17
C LYS A 509 -23.00 3.28 -15.15
N ALA A 510 -23.54 3.47 -13.95
CA ALA A 510 -23.30 2.60 -12.80
C ALA A 510 -24.47 2.68 -11.80
N ILE A 511 -24.46 1.82 -10.81
CA ILE A 511 -25.26 2.03 -9.61
C ILE A 511 -24.40 2.82 -8.63
N PHE A 512 -24.89 4.00 -8.24
CA PHE A 512 -24.18 4.86 -7.30
C PHE A 512 -24.71 4.64 -5.88
N ILE A 513 -23.81 4.52 -4.92
CA ILE A 513 -24.13 4.52 -3.50
C ILE A 513 -23.45 5.74 -2.88
N LEU A 514 -24.25 6.75 -2.59
CA LEU A 514 -23.80 7.95 -1.88
C LEU A 514 -23.90 7.66 -0.39
N GLY A 515 -22.75 7.65 0.29
CA GLY A 515 -22.69 7.17 1.66
C GLY A 515 -22.18 8.17 2.66
N GLY A 516 -22.88 8.23 3.79
CA GLY A 516 -22.48 8.92 5.00
C GLY A 516 -22.28 10.43 4.88
N GLY A 517 -22.11 11.08 6.02
CA GLY A 517 -21.76 12.48 6.08
C GLY A 517 -22.88 13.46 5.69
N GLY A 518 -22.53 14.74 5.73
CA GLY A 518 -23.42 15.85 5.37
C GLY A 518 -23.34 16.20 3.88
N LEU A 519 -23.80 15.31 3.01
CA LEU A 519 -23.73 15.51 1.55
C LEU A 519 -24.74 16.54 1.03
N ILE A 520 -25.86 16.69 1.72
CA ILE A 520 -26.90 17.65 1.38
C ILE A 520 -26.59 18.97 2.09
N ASN A 521 -25.90 19.85 1.40
CA ASN A 521 -25.39 21.09 1.98
C ASN A 521 -25.58 22.28 1.04
N GLN A 522 -25.04 23.46 1.40
CA GLN A 522 -25.12 24.69 0.61
C GLN A 522 -24.19 24.69 -0.62
N ASN A 523 -23.45 23.63 -0.90
CA ASN A 523 -22.63 23.56 -2.09
C ASN A 523 -23.51 23.28 -3.31
N ASN A 524 -23.92 24.33 -4.01
CA ASN A 524 -24.77 24.20 -5.19
C ASN A 524 -24.17 23.29 -6.27
N GLN A 525 -22.85 23.25 -6.37
CA GLN A 525 -22.15 22.40 -7.34
C GLN A 525 -22.30 20.90 -7.01
N TRP A 526 -22.19 20.52 -5.73
CA TRP A 526 -22.48 19.14 -5.32
C TRP A 526 -23.93 18.76 -5.56
N ASN A 527 -24.86 19.65 -5.23
CA ASN A 527 -26.28 19.43 -5.44
C ASN A 527 -26.60 19.23 -6.94
N GLU A 528 -25.97 20.01 -7.82
CA GLU A 528 -26.10 19.85 -9.26
C GLU A 528 -25.56 18.48 -9.74
N TRP A 529 -24.38 18.08 -9.28
CA TRP A 529 -23.82 16.78 -9.65
C TRP A 529 -24.66 15.61 -9.15
N ILE A 530 -25.18 15.68 -7.92
CA ILE A 530 -26.10 14.67 -7.40
C ILE A 530 -27.37 14.61 -8.25
N ASN A 531 -27.96 15.76 -8.60
CA ASN A 531 -29.16 15.81 -9.44
C ASN A 531 -28.91 15.21 -10.84
N GLN A 532 -27.75 15.45 -11.43
CA GLN A 532 -27.37 14.83 -12.70
C GLN A 532 -27.22 13.32 -12.58
N LEU A 533 -26.62 12.82 -11.48
CA LEU A 533 -26.47 11.39 -11.24
C LEU A 533 -27.80 10.68 -11.06
N VAL A 534 -28.70 11.21 -10.21
CA VAL A 534 -30.03 10.59 -9.96
C VAL A 534 -30.94 10.61 -11.19
N HIS A 535 -30.69 11.54 -12.11
CA HIS A 535 -31.45 11.60 -13.37
C HIS A 535 -31.03 10.52 -14.39
N LYS A 536 -29.76 10.12 -14.36
CA LYS A 536 -29.16 9.23 -15.38
C LYS A 536 -28.91 7.79 -14.88
N ASN A 537 -28.89 7.57 -13.56
CA ASN A 537 -28.42 6.34 -12.94
C ASN A 537 -29.35 5.88 -11.83
N LYS A 538 -29.24 4.61 -11.43
CA LYS A 538 -29.78 4.15 -10.14
C LYS A 538 -28.86 4.72 -9.04
N VAL A 539 -29.43 5.53 -8.14
CA VAL A 539 -28.67 6.15 -7.03
C VAL A 539 -29.33 5.77 -5.70
N ILE A 540 -28.51 5.31 -4.78
CA ILE A 540 -28.86 4.92 -3.42
C ILE A 540 -28.21 5.93 -2.46
N GLY A 541 -29.00 6.59 -1.63
CA GLY A 541 -28.48 7.40 -0.52
C GLY A 541 -28.46 6.57 0.76
N TRP A 542 -27.30 6.35 1.36
CA TRP A 542 -27.16 5.51 2.54
C TRP A 542 -26.63 6.31 3.72
N GLY A 543 -27.51 6.72 4.63
CA GLY A 543 -27.15 7.51 5.80
C GLY A 543 -26.58 8.89 5.46
N ILE A 544 -26.95 9.44 4.29
CA ILE A 544 -26.64 10.83 3.92
C ILE A 544 -27.48 11.78 4.78
N GLY A 545 -27.03 13.00 4.98
CA GLY A 545 -27.74 13.96 5.81
C GLY A 545 -27.52 15.40 5.43
N PHE A 546 -28.29 16.27 6.07
CA PHE A 546 -28.17 17.71 5.94
C PHE A 546 -26.94 18.23 6.68
N ASN A 547 -26.30 19.24 6.12
CA ASN A 547 -25.14 19.92 6.71
C ASN A 547 -25.09 21.38 6.27
N GLN A 548 -26.06 22.14 6.70
CA GLN A 548 -26.19 23.55 6.37
C GLN A 548 -25.57 24.39 7.48
N HIS A 549 -24.63 25.25 7.13
CA HIS A 549 -24.00 26.13 8.11
C HIS A 549 -24.92 27.28 8.50
N ILE A 550 -24.95 27.66 9.78
CA ILE A 550 -25.78 28.74 10.31
C ILE A 550 -25.45 30.05 9.61
N GLY A 551 -26.49 30.86 9.30
CA GLY A 551 -26.35 32.16 8.66
C GLY A 551 -26.16 32.13 7.14
N LYS A 552 -26.28 30.97 6.48
CA LYS A 552 -26.33 30.87 5.04
C LYS A 552 -27.74 30.47 4.60
N ASP A 553 -28.39 31.33 3.79
CA ASP A 553 -29.67 31.00 3.13
C ASP A 553 -29.48 29.78 2.25
N ILE A 554 -30.31 28.77 2.45
CA ILE A 554 -30.07 27.49 1.83
C ILE A 554 -31.40 26.92 1.34
N SER A 555 -31.62 27.07 0.05
CA SER A 555 -32.51 26.19 -0.67
C SER A 555 -31.75 24.87 -0.95
N VAL A 556 -32.18 23.76 -0.34
CA VAL A 556 -31.70 22.44 -0.74
C VAL A 556 -32.27 22.14 -2.13
N ASN A 557 -31.41 22.19 -3.15
CA ASN A 557 -31.81 21.93 -4.53
C ASN A 557 -31.57 20.48 -4.97
N VAL A 558 -31.43 19.51 -4.03
CA VAL A 558 -31.31 18.09 -4.35
C VAL A 558 -32.70 17.47 -4.47
N ASN A 559 -32.99 16.83 -5.59
CA ASN A 559 -34.24 16.13 -5.81
C ASN A 559 -34.19 14.74 -5.13
N LEU A 560 -34.56 14.68 -3.85
CA LEU A 560 -34.49 13.48 -3.02
C LEU A 560 -35.43 12.38 -3.50
N ASP A 561 -36.56 12.72 -4.13
CA ASP A 561 -37.57 11.76 -4.63
C ASP A 561 -37.07 10.97 -5.86
N LYS A 562 -35.98 11.42 -6.50
CA LYS A 562 -35.38 10.72 -7.65
C LYS A 562 -34.37 9.63 -7.26
N PHE A 563 -34.03 9.52 -5.98
CA PHE A 563 -33.21 8.39 -5.54
C PHE A 563 -33.96 7.07 -5.72
N SER A 564 -33.27 6.03 -6.19
CA SER A 564 -33.83 4.68 -6.29
C SER A 564 -34.12 4.07 -4.92
N LEU A 565 -33.32 4.44 -3.91
CA LEU A 565 -33.53 4.15 -2.51
C LEU A 565 -32.84 5.23 -1.67
N LEU A 566 -33.56 5.77 -0.68
CA LEU A 566 -33.03 6.84 0.15
C LEU A 566 -33.16 6.52 1.63
N GLY A 567 -32.06 6.55 2.36
CA GLY A 567 -31.97 6.53 3.80
C GLY A 567 -31.26 7.78 4.30
N LEU A 568 -31.94 8.62 5.06
CA LEU A 568 -31.38 9.81 5.69
C LEU A 568 -30.96 9.53 7.13
N ARG A 569 -29.84 10.09 7.57
CA ARG A 569 -29.40 10.05 8.97
C ARG A 569 -30.19 11.04 9.85
N ASP A 570 -30.91 11.94 9.22
CA ASP A 570 -31.73 12.97 9.88
C ASP A 570 -33.09 12.36 10.28
N TYR A 571 -33.43 12.42 11.57
CA TYR A 571 -34.66 11.88 12.12
C TYR A 571 -35.80 12.89 11.98
N ASN A 572 -37.05 12.40 11.94
CA ASN A 572 -38.28 13.19 11.74
C ASN A 572 -38.33 14.01 10.43
N CYS A 573 -37.59 13.58 9.40
CA CYS A 573 -37.78 14.02 8.03
C CYS A 573 -38.78 13.11 7.30
N ASN A 574 -39.38 13.59 6.20
CA ASN A 574 -40.36 12.82 5.41
C ASN A 574 -39.76 11.60 4.67
N TYR A 575 -38.54 11.22 5.01
CA TYR A 575 -37.81 10.11 4.40
C TYR A 575 -37.45 9.06 5.44
N ARG A 576 -37.09 7.85 4.98
CA ARG A 576 -36.68 6.75 5.84
C ARG A 576 -35.43 7.12 6.64
N TYR A 577 -35.54 7.00 7.96
CA TYR A 577 -34.37 7.19 8.85
C TYR A 577 -33.41 6.01 8.75
N VAL A 578 -32.16 6.28 8.37
CA VAL A 578 -31.05 5.32 8.34
C VAL A 578 -29.82 6.03 8.90
N PRO A 579 -29.40 5.74 10.12
CA PRO A 579 -28.26 6.39 10.75
C PRO A 579 -26.94 6.03 10.05
N CYS A 580 -25.85 6.74 10.38
CA CYS A 580 -24.54 6.48 9.83
C CYS A 580 -24.14 5.00 9.99
N VAL A 581 -23.65 4.38 8.93
CA VAL A 581 -23.26 2.97 8.86
C VAL A 581 -22.13 2.60 9.81
N SER A 582 -21.34 3.57 10.30
CA SER A 582 -20.23 3.35 11.24
C SER A 582 -20.67 2.64 12.55
N CYS A 583 -21.98 2.62 12.89
CA CYS A 583 -22.49 1.83 14.00
C CYS A 583 -22.22 0.32 13.87
N LEU A 584 -21.90 -0.17 12.68
CA LEU A 584 -21.62 -1.59 12.44
C LEU A 584 -20.24 -2.04 12.90
N LYS A 585 -19.33 -1.11 13.25
CA LYS A 585 -18.01 -1.48 13.77
C LYS A 585 -18.12 -2.28 15.07
N GLU A 586 -17.35 -3.35 15.18
CA GLU A 586 -17.36 -4.24 16.36
C GLU A 586 -16.86 -3.55 17.62
N VAL A 587 -16.02 -2.54 17.47
CA VAL A 587 -15.46 -1.77 18.59
C VAL A 587 -16.52 -1.22 19.56
N PHE A 588 -17.76 -0.98 19.09
CA PHE A 588 -18.86 -0.50 19.92
C PHE A 588 -19.44 -1.54 20.87
N HIS A 589 -19.07 -2.82 20.77
CA HIS A 589 -19.49 -3.89 21.69
C HIS A 589 -18.61 -4.02 22.94
N THR A 590 -17.45 -3.40 22.95
CA THR A 590 -16.50 -3.52 24.05
C THR A 590 -16.52 -2.27 24.92
N ASN A 591 -16.52 -2.46 26.24
CA ASN A 591 -16.46 -1.36 27.21
C ASN A 591 -15.06 -1.30 27.85
N LYS A 592 -14.68 -0.12 28.32
CA LYS A 592 -13.50 0.11 29.16
C LYS A 592 -13.92 0.68 30.52
N LYS A 593 -13.05 0.55 31.52
CA LYS A 593 -13.25 1.20 32.83
C LYS A 593 -13.28 2.72 32.65
N ILE A 594 -14.28 3.36 33.21
CA ILE A 594 -14.35 4.82 33.26
C ILE A 594 -13.23 5.34 34.17
N ILE A 595 -12.38 6.19 33.63
CA ILE A 595 -11.28 6.85 34.36
C ILE A 595 -11.41 8.37 34.35
N ARG A 596 -12.32 8.91 33.51
CA ARG A 596 -12.60 10.35 33.41
C ARG A 596 -14.10 10.62 33.59
N LYS A 597 -14.42 11.56 34.47
CA LYS A 597 -15.80 12.02 34.65
C LYS A 597 -16.29 12.78 33.42
N ILE A 598 -15.40 13.58 32.81
CA ILE A 598 -15.71 14.43 31.67
C ILE A 598 -14.50 14.55 30.73
N GLY A 599 -14.74 14.69 29.44
CA GLY A 599 -13.74 14.95 28.42
C GLY A 599 -14.32 15.65 27.21
N CYS A 600 -13.49 16.39 26.50
CA CYS A 600 -13.87 17.10 25.29
C CYS A 600 -13.23 16.48 24.06
N ILE A 601 -14.00 16.30 22.96
CA ILE A 601 -13.45 16.05 21.63
C ILE A 601 -14.03 17.11 20.71
N ALA A 602 -13.18 18.06 20.31
CA ALA A 602 -13.54 19.20 19.48
C ALA A 602 -13.24 18.97 17.99
N HIS A 603 -13.82 19.79 17.14
CA HIS A 603 -13.45 19.86 15.72
C HIS A 603 -12.00 20.36 15.60
N TRP A 604 -11.21 19.77 14.72
CA TRP A 604 -9.78 20.06 14.59
C TRP A 604 -9.46 21.52 14.22
N GLU A 605 -10.40 22.22 13.55
CA GLU A 605 -10.28 23.65 13.25
C GLU A 605 -10.64 24.54 14.45
N TYR A 606 -11.16 23.97 15.54
CA TYR A 606 -11.57 24.74 16.70
C TYR A 606 -10.38 24.93 17.64
N THR A 607 -9.81 26.12 17.65
CA THR A 607 -8.57 26.43 18.38
C THR A 607 -8.81 26.98 19.78
N GLU A 608 -10.04 27.39 20.11
CA GLU A 608 -10.35 28.00 21.45
C GLU A 608 -10.50 26.88 22.48
N ARG A 609 -9.74 27.01 23.57
CA ARG A 609 -9.88 26.15 24.75
C ARG A 609 -10.97 26.67 25.68
N LEU A 610 -12.20 26.26 25.46
CA LEU A 610 -13.36 26.69 26.27
C LEU A 610 -13.43 26.03 27.64
N PHE A 611 -12.81 24.86 27.82
CA PHE A 611 -12.94 24.06 29.02
C PHE A 611 -11.57 23.64 29.54
N ASP A 612 -11.35 23.74 30.87
CA ASP A 612 -10.14 23.19 31.50
C ASP A 612 -10.34 21.74 31.90
N ILE A 613 -10.52 20.87 30.87
CA ILE A 613 -10.74 19.44 30.97
C ILE A 613 -9.88 18.71 29.91
N PRO A 614 -9.66 17.38 30.06
CA PRO A 614 -8.97 16.61 29.04
C PRO A 614 -9.62 16.77 27.67
N THR A 615 -8.84 17.21 26.69
CA THR A 615 -9.33 17.55 25.35
C THR A 615 -8.54 16.84 24.28
N MET A 616 -9.25 16.32 23.28
CA MET A 616 -8.73 15.79 22.01
C MET A 616 -9.40 16.50 20.83
N TYR A 617 -8.89 16.24 19.62
CA TYR A 617 -9.47 16.75 18.38
C TYR A 617 -9.85 15.60 17.46
N ASN A 618 -10.88 15.78 16.63
CA ASN A 618 -11.48 14.74 15.79
C ASN A 618 -10.63 14.32 14.57
N ASN A 619 -9.42 14.81 14.45
CA ASN A 619 -8.40 14.41 13.48
C ASN A 619 -7.42 13.35 14.02
N GLN A 620 -7.63 12.87 15.25
CA GLN A 620 -6.84 11.77 15.80
C GLN A 620 -7.28 10.43 15.22
N PRO A 621 -6.43 9.37 15.27
CA PRO A 621 -6.79 8.02 14.84
C PRO A 621 -8.09 7.54 15.49
N PHE A 622 -8.90 6.79 14.73
CA PHE A 622 -10.20 6.31 15.18
C PHE A 622 -10.15 5.58 16.53
N ASP A 623 -9.18 4.69 16.70
CA ASP A 623 -9.04 3.89 17.93
C ASP A 623 -8.71 4.75 19.15
N GLU A 624 -7.93 5.81 18.98
CA GLU A 624 -7.62 6.76 20.06
C GLU A 624 -8.87 7.53 20.49
N LEU A 625 -9.65 8.02 19.51
CA LEU A 625 -10.92 8.71 19.79
C LEU A 625 -11.91 7.79 20.51
N ILE A 626 -12.07 6.57 20.04
CA ILE A 626 -12.98 5.58 20.65
C ILE A 626 -12.50 5.18 22.05
N ASN A 627 -11.22 5.00 22.27
CA ASN A 627 -10.66 4.71 23.58
C ASN A 627 -10.91 5.86 24.56
N PHE A 628 -10.68 7.10 24.13
CA PHE A 628 -10.99 8.27 24.94
C PHE A 628 -12.48 8.34 25.31
N ILE A 629 -13.38 8.11 24.35
CA ILE A 629 -14.83 8.08 24.61
C ILE A 629 -15.19 6.96 25.60
N LYS A 630 -14.67 5.74 25.41
CA LYS A 630 -14.95 4.59 26.28
C LYS A 630 -14.55 4.86 27.73
N GLU A 631 -13.42 5.52 27.93
CA GLU A 631 -12.86 5.81 29.25
C GLU A 631 -13.49 7.04 29.93
N THR A 632 -14.42 7.73 29.28
CA THR A 632 -15.06 8.97 29.75
C THR A 632 -16.55 8.74 30.01
N GLU A 633 -17.12 9.33 31.08
CA GLU A 633 -18.55 9.27 31.39
C GLU A 633 -19.36 10.25 30.55
N VAL A 634 -18.93 11.53 30.51
CA VAL A 634 -19.60 12.62 29.80
C VAL A 634 -18.69 13.18 28.73
N ILE A 635 -19.15 13.18 27.48
CA ILE A 635 -18.43 13.75 26.33
C ILE A 635 -19.02 15.10 25.96
N ILE A 636 -18.13 16.10 25.86
CA ILE A 636 -18.46 17.41 25.28
C ILE A 636 -17.92 17.44 23.85
N THR A 637 -18.72 17.87 22.90
CA THR A 637 -18.28 17.92 21.49
C THR A 637 -19.07 18.96 20.67
N ASN A 638 -18.46 19.42 19.57
CA ASN A 638 -19.08 20.18 18.50
C ASN A 638 -19.04 19.43 17.16
N THR A 639 -18.82 18.10 17.17
CA THR A 639 -18.74 17.27 15.98
C THR A 639 -19.82 16.18 15.94
N TYR A 640 -20.38 15.94 14.74
CA TYR A 640 -21.48 14.99 14.59
C TYR A 640 -21.06 13.56 14.93
N HIS A 641 -19.95 13.05 14.39
CA HIS A 641 -19.56 11.66 14.60
C HIS A 641 -19.15 11.37 16.04
N ILE A 642 -18.48 12.31 16.72
CA ILE A 642 -18.17 12.13 18.15
C ILE A 642 -19.45 12.08 18.98
N MET A 643 -20.42 12.95 18.71
CA MET A 643 -21.76 12.90 19.33
C MET A 643 -22.40 11.51 19.08
N TYR A 644 -22.43 11.07 17.83
CA TYR A 644 -23.01 9.80 17.42
C TYR A 644 -22.32 8.60 18.09
N TRP A 645 -21.00 8.51 18.01
CA TRP A 645 -20.25 7.39 18.60
C TRP A 645 -20.34 7.36 20.14
N SER A 646 -20.35 8.54 20.77
CA SER A 646 -20.55 8.65 22.22
C SER A 646 -21.94 8.13 22.62
N THR A 647 -22.98 8.46 21.86
CA THR A 647 -24.34 7.96 22.06
C THR A 647 -24.42 6.44 21.89
N LEU A 648 -23.77 5.86 20.86
CA LEU A 648 -23.69 4.43 20.64
C LEU A 648 -22.99 3.68 21.78
N LEU A 649 -21.98 4.30 22.40
CA LEU A 649 -21.25 3.78 23.57
C LEU A 649 -21.96 4.04 24.90
N GLY A 650 -23.23 4.54 24.87
CA GLY A 650 -24.02 4.80 26.05
C GLY A 650 -23.48 5.93 26.94
N LYS A 651 -22.75 6.88 26.37
CA LYS A 651 -22.24 8.05 27.11
C LYS A 651 -23.25 9.18 27.15
N LYS A 652 -23.14 10.03 28.15
CA LYS A 652 -23.83 11.32 28.19
C LYS A 652 -23.11 12.28 27.24
N VAL A 653 -23.88 13.07 26.48
CA VAL A 653 -23.33 13.99 25.48
C VAL A 653 -23.84 15.41 25.71
N ILE A 654 -22.90 16.37 25.70
CA ILE A 654 -23.17 17.81 25.74
C ILE A 654 -22.60 18.43 24.47
N LEU A 655 -23.42 19.19 23.73
CA LEU A 655 -23.00 19.92 22.54
C LEU A 655 -22.65 21.37 22.88
N PHE A 656 -21.58 21.87 22.29
CA PHE A 656 -21.20 23.29 22.35
C PHE A 656 -20.89 23.81 20.94
N GLY A 657 -20.89 25.14 20.76
CA GLY A 657 -20.40 25.77 19.52
C GLY A 657 -21.04 25.23 18.23
N ILE A 658 -22.35 25.09 18.22
CA ILE A 658 -23.10 24.57 17.06
C ILE A 658 -22.95 25.53 15.89
N PHE A 659 -22.46 25.06 14.78
CA PHE A 659 -22.23 25.85 13.58
C PHE A 659 -23.02 25.36 12.34
N SER A 660 -23.81 24.29 12.49
CA SER A 660 -24.53 23.65 11.40
C SER A 660 -25.81 22.97 11.89
N ASN A 661 -26.85 22.90 11.05
CA ASN A 661 -28.11 22.21 11.35
C ASN A 661 -28.02 20.68 11.40
N LYS A 662 -26.85 20.08 11.15
CA LYS A 662 -26.63 18.61 11.22
C LYS A 662 -26.93 18.00 12.59
N PHE A 663 -27.10 18.81 13.62
CA PHE A 663 -27.43 18.38 14.98
C PHE A 663 -28.92 18.41 15.28
N ASP A 664 -29.71 19.21 14.54
CA ASP A 664 -31.12 19.49 14.84
C ASP A 664 -32.02 18.27 14.68
N HIS A 665 -31.65 17.38 13.77
CA HIS A 665 -32.41 16.15 13.45
C HIS A 665 -31.76 14.88 14.01
N PHE A 666 -30.90 15.01 15.01
CA PHE A 666 -30.33 13.83 15.64
C PHE A 666 -31.36 13.17 16.56
N LYS A 667 -31.64 11.89 16.35
CA LYS A 667 -32.69 11.15 17.06
C LYS A 667 -32.52 11.13 18.60
N TYR A 668 -31.30 11.03 19.06
CA TYR A 668 -30.94 10.87 20.47
C TYR A 668 -30.44 12.23 21.01
N SER A 669 -31.38 13.11 21.29
CA SER A 669 -31.10 14.53 21.59
C SER A 669 -30.06 14.72 22.70
N PRO A 670 -28.89 15.30 22.40
CA PRO A 670 -27.91 15.68 23.42
C PRO A 670 -28.36 16.94 24.16
N ILE A 671 -27.72 17.26 25.27
CA ILE A 671 -27.89 18.55 25.95
C ILE A 671 -27.05 19.63 25.27
N LEU A 672 -27.61 20.80 25.07
CA LEU A 672 -26.85 21.98 24.65
C LEU A 672 -26.16 22.62 25.86
N TYR A 673 -24.90 23.00 25.69
CA TYR A 673 -24.15 23.69 26.72
C TYR A 673 -24.80 25.04 27.09
N SER A 674 -25.24 25.17 28.34
CA SER A 674 -25.97 26.33 28.84
C SER A 674 -25.05 27.42 29.47
N GLY A 675 -23.75 27.16 29.55
CA GLY A 675 -22.82 27.97 30.36
C GLY A 675 -22.55 27.39 31.76
N ASN A 676 -23.35 26.40 32.20
CA ASN A 676 -23.15 25.71 33.46
C ASN A 676 -22.99 24.20 33.25
N LEU A 677 -21.75 23.75 33.33
CA LEU A 677 -21.38 22.39 33.01
C LEU A 677 -21.96 21.34 33.99
N GLU A 678 -21.98 21.66 35.30
CA GLU A 678 -22.52 20.73 36.31
C GLU A 678 -24.02 20.52 36.12
N HIS A 679 -24.75 21.58 35.83
CA HIS A 679 -26.17 21.53 35.53
C HIS A 679 -26.44 20.68 34.27
N ASP A 680 -25.69 20.90 33.22
CA ASP A 680 -25.85 20.18 31.95
C ASP A 680 -25.48 18.70 32.07
N MET A 681 -24.43 18.37 32.84
CA MET A 681 -24.07 16.97 33.14
C MET A 681 -25.16 16.22 33.91
N ALA A 682 -25.84 16.89 34.83
CA ALA A 682 -26.93 16.32 35.59
C ALA A 682 -28.17 16.02 34.72
N LYS A 683 -28.41 16.84 33.70
CA LYS A 683 -29.52 16.70 32.75
C LYS A 683 -29.23 15.74 31.58
N ALA A 684 -27.96 15.55 31.24
CA ALA A 684 -27.58 14.72 30.12
C ALA A 684 -27.98 13.24 30.32
N GLN A 685 -28.59 12.67 29.30
CA GLN A 685 -29.13 11.30 29.33
C GLN A 685 -28.27 10.35 28.53
N THR A 686 -28.41 9.07 28.77
CA THR A 686 -27.84 7.97 27.97
C THR A 686 -28.94 7.26 27.18
N TYR A 687 -28.53 6.65 26.06
CA TYR A 687 -29.46 5.94 25.16
C TYR A 687 -29.01 4.48 24.96
N PRO A 688 -29.24 3.58 25.93
CA PRO A 688 -28.66 2.23 25.93
C PRO A 688 -29.12 1.34 24.78
N LYS A 689 -30.23 1.65 24.13
CA LYS A 689 -30.74 0.93 22.96
C LYS A 689 -30.26 1.49 21.61
N ALA A 690 -29.56 2.63 21.61
CA ALA A 690 -29.18 3.34 20.38
C ALA A 690 -28.33 2.47 19.42
N LEU A 691 -27.33 1.77 19.94
CA LEU A 691 -26.47 0.90 19.12
C LEU A 691 -27.27 -0.21 18.43
N GLN A 692 -28.10 -0.92 19.17
CA GLN A 692 -28.91 -2.03 18.63
C GLN A 692 -29.89 -1.53 17.57
N GLU A 693 -30.56 -0.41 17.83
CA GLU A 693 -31.49 0.20 16.89
C GLU A 693 -30.78 0.64 15.61
N CYS A 694 -29.65 1.37 15.71
CA CYS A 694 -28.89 1.84 14.55
C CYS A 694 -28.38 0.68 13.69
N LYS A 695 -27.92 -0.40 14.32
CA LYS A 695 -27.50 -1.62 13.59
C LYS A 695 -28.68 -2.26 12.85
N ARG A 696 -29.79 -2.47 13.53
CA ARG A 696 -31.00 -3.06 12.92
C ARG A 696 -31.47 -2.29 11.71
N LEU A 697 -31.48 -0.95 11.79
CA LEU A 697 -31.91 -0.09 10.68
C LEU A 697 -30.96 -0.19 9.47
N ASN A 698 -29.63 -0.21 9.70
CA ASN A 698 -28.65 -0.37 8.63
C ASN A 698 -28.72 -1.76 7.97
N LEU A 699 -28.88 -2.83 8.76
CA LEU A 699 -29.05 -4.18 8.22
C LEU A 699 -30.35 -4.32 7.40
N ALA A 700 -31.46 -3.75 7.87
CA ALA A 700 -32.71 -3.74 7.12
C ALA A 700 -32.59 -2.93 5.81
N PHE A 701 -31.84 -1.83 5.83
CA PHE A 701 -31.58 -1.05 4.61
C PHE A 701 -30.71 -1.81 3.62
N PHE A 702 -29.70 -2.56 4.11
CA PHE A 702 -28.87 -3.41 3.27
C PHE A 702 -29.68 -4.47 2.53
N GLU A 703 -30.68 -5.09 3.17
CA GLU A 703 -31.56 -6.06 2.49
C GLU A 703 -32.32 -5.42 1.31
N ASP A 704 -32.73 -4.16 1.44
CA ASP A 704 -33.40 -3.46 0.33
C ASP A 704 -32.40 -3.03 -0.76
N VAL A 705 -31.16 -2.69 -0.39
CA VAL A 705 -30.07 -2.46 -1.35
C VAL A 705 -29.82 -3.71 -2.18
N LYS A 706 -29.75 -4.90 -1.56
CA LYS A 706 -29.58 -6.17 -2.28
C LYS A 706 -30.66 -6.37 -3.37
N LYS A 707 -31.92 -6.12 -3.04
CA LYS A 707 -33.03 -6.24 -4.00
C LYS A 707 -32.85 -5.32 -5.22
N ILE A 708 -32.35 -4.08 -5.02
CA ILE A 708 -32.09 -3.15 -6.13
C ILE A 708 -30.91 -3.61 -7.01
N LEU A 709 -29.90 -4.23 -6.41
CA LEU A 709 -28.74 -4.71 -7.14
C LEU A 709 -29.01 -5.99 -7.93
N GLU A 710 -29.95 -6.83 -7.46
CA GLU A 710 -30.38 -8.06 -8.12
C GLU A 710 -31.32 -7.80 -9.32
N GLN A 711 -32.04 -6.68 -9.31
CA GLN A 711 -32.85 -6.17 -10.45
C GLN A 711 -31.95 -5.59 -11.57
#